data_2e0c79e086fcf0ddc7715f10863d34c2
#
_entry.id   2e0c79e086fcf0ddc7715f10863d34c2
#
_cell.length_a   1.000
_cell.length_b   1.000
_cell.length_c   1.000
_cell.angle_alpha   90.00
_cell.angle_beta   90.00
_cell.angle_gamma   90.00
#
_symmetry.space_group_name_H-M   'P 1'
#
loop_
_entity.id
_entity.type
_entity.pdbx_description
1 polymer ?
#
loop_
_entity_poly.entity_id
_entity_poly.type
_entity_poly.pdbx_seq_one_letter_code
_entity_poly.pdbx_strand_id
1 'polypeptide(L)'
;MSEDTFEKNDIQSSDKEAHSDYKPVDQGDENVKHQLSGMYQNWFLDYASYVILERAVPHINDGLKPVQRRILHSMKRLDDGRYNKVANIVGHTMQFHPHGDASIGDALVQLGQKDLLIDCQGNWGNILTGDDAAAPRYIEARLSKFALDVVFNPKTTEWQASYDGRNREPVTLPVKFPLLLAQGVEGIAVGLSSKILPHNFNELCDAAISYLHGEEFHLYPDFQTGGSIDVSRYNDGERGGVVRVRAKISKIDNKTLCISEIPYGKTTSSLIESILKAIEKGKIKVRKVDDNTADKVEILVHLAPGVSSDKTLDALYAFTDCEVNISPNCCVIDNKKPHFLSVSAVLRKSVDNTLSLLRQELNIQRNETLETLHFASLEKIFIEERIYKDKQFEQAENMDAACEHIDERLTPFYPQFVREVTKEDILKLMEIKMARILKFNKDKADEFIAKLKADIEEIDNHLAHITEYTIDWYTRIKEKYGKNFPRRTEIRNFDTIVATKVAEANEKLYINREEGFIGTGLKKDEYICNCSDIDDVIIFYKDGKYKIVRISDKLFVGKNILYVNIFKKNDKRTIYNVIYRDGKEGFHYIKRFNITSMIRDREYDVTQGTPGSKIVYFTANPNGEAEVIKVTLRPNPRIKKLIFEKDFSTINIKGKQSMGNLLTKAEVHKISLKQRGGSTLGGRKVWFDHDVLRLNYDGRGQYLGEFQSEDSILVVHKNGEFYTTDFDLNNHYDADIQFIEKFNADKVWTAVLYDADQQNYPYLKRFTFEQTSKRQNYLGENKHNQLVLLSSEAYPRLQVVFGGHDSFREALIVEASDFVGVKSFKAKGKRLTTFTVDHIEELEPTRKPEPQEEVVETDVPDTDNDTDEDNEQMTLF
;
A
#
# COMPACT_ATOMS: atom_id res chain seq x y z
N MET A 1 -20.75 23.26 -30.42
CA MET A 1 -21.88 24.07 -29.92
C MET A 1 -23.10 23.17 -29.90
N SER A 2 -23.58 22.81 -28.71
CA SER A 2 -24.81 22.09 -28.35
C SER A 2 -24.60 20.66 -27.79
N GLU A 3 -23.95 20.55 -26.62
CA GLU A 3 -24.02 19.32 -25.78
C GLU A 3 -24.20 19.59 -24.28
N ASP A 4 -24.26 20.87 -23.87
CA ASP A 4 -24.30 21.18 -22.42
C ASP A 4 -25.71 21.49 -21.85
N THR A 5 -26.78 21.19 -22.57
CA THR A 5 -28.15 21.56 -22.14
C THR A 5 -29.03 20.39 -21.67
N PHE A 6 -28.56 19.14 -21.77
CA PHE A 6 -29.41 17.97 -21.42
C PHE A 6 -29.23 17.47 -19.97
N GLU A 7 -28.11 17.73 -19.30
CA GLU A 7 -27.90 17.21 -17.94
C GLU A 7 -28.59 18.01 -16.80
N LYS A 8 -29.04 19.25 -17.07
CA LYS A 8 -29.68 20.06 -16.01
C LYS A 8 -31.17 19.84 -15.81
N ASN A 9 -31.83 19.20 -16.77
CA ASN A 9 -33.29 19.00 -16.66
C ASN A 9 -33.66 17.67 -15.99
N ASP A 10 -32.80 16.64 -16.03
CA ASP A 10 -33.14 15.34 -15.46
C ASP A 10 -32.93 15.28 -13.93
N ILE A 11 -32.08 16.16 -13.35
CA ILE A 11 -31.89 16.25 -11.89
C ILE A 11 -33.10 16.88 -11.19
N GLN A 12 -33.85 17.74 -11.88
CA GLN A 12 -35.04 18.38 -11.29
C GLN A 12 -36.31 17.53 -11.35
N SER A 13 -36.37 16.53 -12.25
CA SER A 13 -37.55 15.65 -12.36
C SER A 13 -37.51 14.46 -11.39
N SER A 14 -36.31 13.98 -11.01
CA SER A 14 -36.17 12.85 -10.07
C SER A 14 -36.46 13.22 -8.63
N ASP A 15 -36.23 14.49 -8.24
CA ASP A 15 -36.47 14.96 -6.87
C ASP A 15 -37.94 15.20 -6.55
N LYS A 16 -38.81 15.29 -7.56
CA LYS A 16 -40.24 15.49 -7.34
C LYS A 16 -41.03 14.21 -7.04
N GLU A 17 -40.52 13.04 -7.46
CA GLU A 17 -41.25 11.77 -7.25
C GLU A 17 -40.90 11.09 -5.91
N ALA A 18 -39.83 11.49 -5.23
CA ALA A 18 -39.40 10.89 -3.95
C ALA A 18 -40.19 11.36 -2.73
N HIS A 19 -41.06 12.34 -2.87
CA HIS A 19 -41.86 12.94 -1.80
C HIS A 19 -43.36 12.76 -1.93
N SER A 20 -43.83 11.52 -2.17
CA SER A 20 -45.29 11.27 -2.29
C SER A 20 -46.09 11.42 -0.98
N ASP A 21 -45.42 11.51 0.17
CA ASP A 21 -46.06 11.79 1.47
C ASP A 21 -45.98 13.25 1.91
N TYR A 22 -45.37 14.13 1.10
CA TYR A 22 -45.35 15.56 1.38
C TYR A 22 -46.72 16.14 1.02
N LYS A 23 -47.57 16.40 2.00
CA LYS A 23 -48.75 17.25 1.86
C LYS A 23 -48.27 18.68 1.58
N PRO A 24 -48.53 19.27 0.42
CA PRO A 24 -48.22 20.67 0.20
C PRO A 24 -48.97 21.48 1.24
N VAL A 25 -48.27 22.29 2.00
CA VAL A 25 -48.86 23.32 2.82
C VAL A 25 -49.72 24.19 1.87
N ASP A 26 -50.93 24.36 2.22
CA ASP A 26 -52.02 25.05 1.56
C ASP A 26 -51.55 26.13 0.54
N GLN A 27 -51.97 26.02 -0.71
CA GLN A 27 -51.65 26.95 -1.79
C GLN A 27 -52.38 28.28 -1.66
N GLY A 28 -52.70 28.72 -0.43
CA GLY A 28 -53.58 29.89 -0.19
C GLY A 28 -52.86 31.23 0.03
N ASP A 29 -51.55 31.27 0.15
CA ASP A 29 -50.85 32.52 0.46
C ASP A 29 -49.54 32.71 -0.29
N GLU A 30 -49.53 33.51 -1.35
CA GLU A 30 -48.36 33.86 -2.16
C GLU A 30 -47.28 34.65 -1.38
N ASN A 31 -47.50 34.89 -0.08
CA ASN A 31 -46.61 35.64 0.82
C ASN A 31 -45.99 34.82 1.94
N VAL A 32 -46.01 33.48 1.92
CA VAL A 32 -45.35 32.66 2.93
C VAL A 32 -43.83 32.75 2.77
N LYS A 33 -43.22 33.60 3.57
CA LYS A 33 -41.75 33.68 3.69
C LYS A 33 -41.25 32.48 4.47
N HIS A 34 -40.73 31.47 3.78
CA HIS A 34 -40.02 30.38 4.43
C HIS A 34 -38.71 30.91 5.00
N GLN A 35 -38.50 30.80 6.30
CA GLN A 35 -37.24 31.13 6.94
C GLN A 35 -36.22 30.04 6.58
N LEU A 36 -34.99 30.44 6.25
CA LEU A 36 -33.89 29.51 5.93
C LEU A 36 -33.62 28.48 7.04
N SER A 37 -33.82 28.91 8.30
CA SER A 37 -33.76 28.01 9.49
C SER A 37 -34.79 26.88 9.41
N GLY A 38 -36.03 27.15 9.00
CA GLY A 38 -37.07 26.15 8.84
C GLY A 38 -36.79 25.16 7.71
N MET A 39 -36.21 25.65 6.59
CA MET A 39 -35.73 24.78 5.51
C MET A 39 -34.65 23.83 5.96
N TYR A 40 -33.67 24.31 6.72
CA TYR A 40 -32.63 23.45 7.29
C TYR A 40 -33.16 22.49 8.36
N GLN A 41 -34.07 22.95 9.22
CA GLN A 41 -34.56 22.17 10.32
C GLN A 41 -35.52 21.04 9.87
N ASN A 42 -36.33 21.27 8.84
CA ASN A 42 -37.34 20.31 8.41
C ASN A 42 -36.92 19.58 7.13
N TRP A 43 -36.71 20.27 6.03
CA TRP A 43 -36.50 19.65 4.72
C TRP A 43 -35.12 19.04 4.53
N PHE A 44 -34.06 19.76 4.96
CA PHE A 44 -32.71 19.27 4.80
C PHE A 44 -32.42 18.09 5.76
N LEU A 45 -32.92 18.14 6.99
CA LEU A 45 -32.79 17.06 7.96
C LEU A 45 -33.51 15.80 7.50
N ASP A 46 -34.75 15.94 6.98
CA ASP A 46 -35.53 14.80 6.46
C ASP A 46 -34.83 14.17 5.27
N TYR A 47 -34.35 14.99 4.32
CA TYR A 47 -33.59 14.49 3.17
C TYR A 47 -32.27 13.85 3.59
N ALA A 48 -31.52 14.47 4.49
CA ALA A 48 -30.26 13.91 4.99
C ALA A 48 -30.50 12.57 5.69
N SER A 49 -31.54 12.49 6.54
CA SER A 49 -31.93 11.26 7.22
C SER A 49 -32.30 10.16 6.24
N TYR A 50 -33.11 10.48 5.24
CA TYR A 50 -33.48 9.55 4.19
C TYR A 50 -32.24 9.01 3.42
N VAL A 51 -31.33 9.91 3.00
CA VAL A 51 -30.10 9.48 2.29
C VAL A 51 -29.23 8.60 3.16
N ILE A 52 -29.14 8.87 4.46
CA ILE A 52 -28.34 8.07 5.39
C ILE A 52 -28.98 6.67 5.59
N LEU A 53 -30.28 6.63 5.95
CA LEU A 53 -30.94 5.41 6.37
C LEU A 53 -31.39 4.53 5.21
N GLU A 54 -31.86 5.15 4.11
CA GLU A 54 -32.55 4.43 3.04
C GLU A 54 -31.76 4.35 1.72
N ARG A 55 -30.52 4.88 1.67
CA ARG A 55 -29.77 4.86 0.39
C ARG A 55 -28.29 4.46 0.55
N ALA A 56 -27.51 5.19 1.35
CA ALA A 56 -26.06 5.19 1.24
C ALA A 56 -25.36 4.26 2.23
N VAL A 57 -25.89 4.09 3.45
CA VAL A 57 -25.25 3.36 4.54
C VAL A 57 -25.84 1.95 4.67
N PRO A 58 -25.00 0.89 4.79
CA PRO A 58 -25.47 -0.48 4.94
C PRO A 58 -26.03 -0.74 6.34
N HIS A 59 -26.97 -1.67 6.45
CA HIS A 59 -27.48 -2.15 7.73
C HIS A 59 -26.53 -3.19 8.34
N ILE A 60 -26.33 -3.17 9.66
CA ILE A 60 -25.37 -4.06 10.34
C ILE A 60 -25.76 -5.53 10.26
N ASN A 61 -27.05 -5.88 10.30
CA ASN A 61 -27.52 -7.26 10.37
C ASN A 61 -27.33 -8.03 9.07
N ASP A 62 -27.52 -7.39 7.91
CA ASP A 62 -27.39 -8.05 6.60
C ASP A 62 -26.24 -7.51 5.74
N GLY A 63 -25.61 -6.40 6.15
CA GLY A 63 -24.51 -5.78 5.41
C GLY A 63 -24.91 -5.13 4.08
N LEU A 64 -26.18 -4.93 3.84
CA LEU A 64 -26.71 -4.47 2.55
C LEU A 64 -27.28 -3.06 2.61
N LYS A 65 -27.13 -2.33 1.50
CA LYS A 65 -27.90 -1.12 1.25
C LYS A 65 -29.34 -1.52 0.86
N PRO A 66 -30.33 -0.64 1.05
CA PRO A 66 -31.72 -0.94 0.68
C PRO A 66 -31.91 -1.43 -0.75
N VAL A 67 -31.27 -0.80 -1.74
CA VAL A 67 -31.33 -1.24 -3.15
C VAL A 67 -30.81 -2.67 -3.33
N GLN A 68 -29.69 -3.01 -2.69
CA GLN A 68 -29.09 -4.36 -2.78
C GLN A 68 -30.00 -5.43 -2.15
N ARG A 69 -30.60 -5.13 -1.01
CA ARG A 69 -31.57 -5.99 -0.33
C ARG A 69 -32.80 -6.24 -1.20
N ARG A 70 -33.33 -5.20 -1.84
CA ARG A 70 -34.49 -5.29 -2.74
C ARG A 70 -34.17 -6.09 -4.01
N ILE A 71 -32.96 -5.95 -4.56
CA ILE A 71 -32.48 -6.76 -5.69
C ILE A 71 -32.47 -8.25 -5.30
N LEU A 72 -31.82 -8.61 -4.19
CA LEU A 72 -31.74 -10.00 -3.73
C LEU A 72 -33.11 -10.57 -3.41
N HIS A 73 -34.00 -9.79 -2.78
CA HIS A 73 -35.40 -10.16 -2.56
C HIS A 73 -36.15 -10.44 -3.87
N SER A 74 -35.99 -9.57 -4.88
CA SER A 74 -36.57 -9.75 -6.19
C SER A 74 -36.04 -10.99 -6.89
N MET A 75 -34.72 -11.20 -6.84
CA MET A 75 -34.10 -12.42 -7.40
C MET A 75 -34.62 -13.68 -6.73
N LYS A 76 -34.84 -13.67 -5.39
CA LYS A 76 -35.41 -14.82 -4.66
C LYS A 76 -36.85 -15.11 -5.05
N ARG A 77 -37.64 -14.09 -5.31
CA ARG A 77 -39.02 -14.25 -5.80
C ARG A 77 -39.10 -14.81 -7.23
N LEU A 78 -38.08 -14.51 -8.04
CA LEU A 78 -37.95 -15.01 -9.42
C LEU A 78 -37.19 -16.34 -9.52
N ASP A 79 -36.69 -16.88 -8.42
CA ASP A 79 -35.76 -17.99 -8.39
C ASP A 79 -36.47 -19.31 -8.77
N ASP A 80 -36.15 -19.82 -9.94
CA ASP A 80 -36.54 -21.15 -10.44
C ASP A 80 -35.33 -22.05 -10.77
N GLY A 81 -34.15 -21.64 -10.31
CA GLY A 81 -32.86 -22.30 -10.53
C GLY A 81 -32.18 -21.95 -11.86
N ARG A 82 -32.85 -21.24 -12.76
CA ARG A 82 -32.35 -20.81 -14.08
C ARG A 82 -31.82 -19.37 -14.03
N TYR A 83 -31.05 -19.01 -15.06
CA TYR A 83 -30.63 -17.62 -15.25
C TYR A 83 -31.80 -16.76 -15.71
N ASN A 84 -31.93 -15.58 -15.14
CA ASN A 84 -32.87 -14.56 -15.53
C ASN A 84 -32.17 -13.38 -16.19
N LYS A 85 -32.77 -12.78 -17.23
CA LYS A 85 -32.25 -11.53 -17.80
C LYS A 85 -32.19 -10.43 -16.72
N VAL A 86 -31.07 -9.71 -16.67
CA VAL A 86 -30.90 -8.59 -15.73
C VAL A 86 -32.01 -7.56 -15.90
N ALA A 87 -32.47 -7.29 -17.14
CA ALA A 87 -33.60 -6.41 -17.38
C ALA A 87 -34.89 -6.86 -16.67
N ASN A 88 -35.16 -8.17 -16.59
CA ASN A 88 -36.33 -8.71 -15.88
C ASN A 88 -36.19 -8.52 -14.37
N ILE A 89 -34.98 -8.76 -13.83
CA ILE A 89 -34.68 -8.57 -12.39
C ILE A 89 -34.84 -7.09 -12.02
N VAL A 90 -34.30 -6.17 -12.84
CA VAL A 90 -34.46 -4.71 -12.66
C VAL A 90 -35.93 -4.31 -12.66
N GLY A 91 -36.68 -4.73 -13.68
CA GLY A 91 -38.12 -4.45 -13.77
C GLY A 91 -38.92 -5.00 -12.58
N HIS A 92 -38.59 -6.21 -12.09
CA HIS A 92 -39.24 -6.75 -10.90
C HIS A 92 -38.85 -5.99 -9.63
N THR A 93 -37.59 -5.52 -9.52
CA THR A 93 -37.09 -4.78 -8.35
C THR A 93 -37.77 -3.41 -8.21
N MET A 94 -38.22 -2.77 -9.32
CA MET A 94 -38.94 -1.51 -9.31
C MET A 94 -40.26 -1.56 -8.51
N GLN A 95 -40.82 -2.75 -8.25
CA GLN A 95 -41.98 -2.92 -7.36
C GLN A 95 -41.66 -2.60 -5.90
N PHE A 96 -40.38 -2.61 -5.53
CA PHE A 96 -39.90 -2.36 -4.17
C PHE A 96 -39.03 -1.11 -4.06
N HIS A 97 -38.42 -0.68 -5.15
CA HIS A 97 -37.43 0.42 -5.15
C HIS A 97 -37.96 1.62 -5.94
N PRO A 98 -38.22 2.78 -5.29
CA PRO A 98 -38.85 3.94 -5.90
C PRO A 98 -37.89 4.82 -6.71
N HIS A 99 -36.82 4.26 -7.26
CA HIS A 99 -35.82 4.98 -8.05
C HIS A 99 -35.68 4.37 -9.45
N GLY A 100 -34.97 5.09 -10.34
CA GLY A 100 -34.84 4.71 -11.73
C GLY A 100 -34.12 3.35 -11.93
N ASP A 101 -34.46 2.68 -13.03
CA ASP A 101 -33.98 1.37 -13.44
C ASP A 101 -32.44 1.31 -13.60
N ALA A 102 -31.83 2.41 -14.07
CA ALA A 102 -30.37 2.50 -14.20
C ALA A 102 -29.65 2.26 -12.85
N SER A 103 -30.13 2.90 -11.77
CA SER A 103 -29.52 2.74 -10.44
C SER A 103 -29.64 1.32 -9.90
N ILE A 104 -30.72 0.61 -10.22
CA ILE A 104 -30.91 -0.81 -9.87
C ILE A 104 -29.96 -1.67 -10.71
N GLY A 105 -29.86 -1.39 -12.02
CA GLY A 105 -28.94 -2.08 -12.92
C GLY A 105 -27.48 -1.99 -12.45
N ASP A 106 -27.02 -0.78 -12.16
CA ASP A 106 -25.66 -0.53 -11.67
C ASP A 106 -25.38 -1.25 -10.33
N ALA A 107 -26.33 -1.19 -9.39
CA ALA A 107 -26.20 -1.90 -8.13
C ALA A 107 -26.16 -3.43 -8.30
N LEU A 108 -26.93 -3.99 -9.25
CA LEU A 108 -26.91 -5.40 -9.58
C LEU A 108 -25.58 -5.81 -10.22
N VAL A 109 -25.05 -5.00 -11.14
CA VAL A 109 -23.72 -5.23 -11.75
C VAL A 109 -22.62 -5.22 -10.69
N GLN A 110 -22.62 -4.24 -9.79
CA GLN A 110 -21.66 -4.18 -8.67
C GLN A 110 -21.75 -5.40 -7.75
N LEU A 111 -22.95 -5.91 -7.45
CA LEU A 111 -23.13 -7.13 -6.68
C LEU A 111 -22.59 -8.36 -7.42
N GLY A 112 -22.84 -8.45 -8.74
CA GLY A 112 -22.36 -9.56 -9.56
C GLY A 112 -20.84 -9.61 -9.69
N GLN A 113 -20.20 -8.44 -9.85
CA GLN A 113 -18.72 -8.33 -9.95
C GLN A 113 -17.97 -8.74 -8.67
N LYS A 114 -18.67 -8.89 -7.55
CA LYS A 114 -18.07 -9.40 -6.29
C LYS A 114 -17.99 -10.92 -6.20
N ASP A 115 -18.55 -11.65 -7.17
CA ASP A 115 -18.48 -13.12 -7.32
C ASP A 115 -18.90 -13.93 -6.06
N LEU A 116 -19.82 -13.40 -5.24
CA LEU A 116 -20.23 -14.05 -3.99
C LEU A 116 -21.71 -14.44 -3.98
N LEU A 117 -22.61 -13.49 -4.21
CA LEU A 117 -24.05 -13.69 -4.05
C LEU A 117 -24.78 -14.05 -5.35
N ILE A 118 -24.16 -13.74 -6.48
CA ILE A 118 -24.79 -13.80 -7.81
C ILE A 118 -23.88 -14.55 -8.76
N ASP A 119 -24.42 -15.58 -9.40
CA ASP A 119 -23.81 -16.23 -10.57
C ASP A 119 -24.13 -15.39 -11.79
N CYS A 120 -23.11 -14.95 -12.52
CA CYS A 120 -23.19 -14.06 -13.66
C CYS A 120 -23.01 -14.80 -14.97
N GLN A 121 -23.80 -14.44 -16.01
CA GLN A 121 -23.62 -14.95 -17.37
C GLN A 121 -23.64 -13.78 -18.37
N GLY A 122 -22.70 -13.80 -19.31
CA GLY A 122 -22.50 -12.71 -20.28
C GLY A 122 -21.38 -11.75 -19.85
N ASN A 123 -21.31 -10.57 -20.48
CA ASN A 123 -20.31 -9.56 -20.19
C ASN A 123 -20.81 -8.62 -19.07
N TRP A 124 -20.29 -8.81 -17.87
CA TRP A 124 -20.57 -8.01 -16.69
C TRP A 124 -19.56 -6.88 -16.44
N GLY A 125 -18.78 -6.51 -17.48
CA GLY A 125 -17.68 -5.57 -17.36
C GLY A 125 -16.43 -6.21 -16.76
N ASN A 126 -15.41 -5.40 -16.53
CA ASN A 126 -14.15 -5.87 -15.97
C ASN A 126 -13.63 -4.87 -14.93
N ILE A 127 -13.52 -5.32 -13.68
CA ILE A 127 -13.03 -4.49 -12.56
C ILE A 127 -11.55 -4.11 -12.71
N LEU A 128 -10.78 -4.85 -13.52
CA LEU A 128 -9.34 -4.59 -13.76
C LEU A 128 -9.13 -3.52 -14.82
N THR A 129 -9.85 -3.63 -15.96
CA THR A 129 -9.72 -2.67 -17.07
C THR A 129 -10.63 -1.46 -16.91
N GLY A 130 -11.74 -1.61 -16.18
CA GLY A 130 -12.77 -0.59 -16.04
C GLY A 130 -13.80 -0.60 -17.16
N ASP A 131 -13.84 -1.67 -17.96
CA ASP A 131 -14.85 -1.83 -18.99
C ASP A 131 -16.25 -1.97 -18.38
N ASP A 132 -17.21 -1.29 -18.97
CA ASP A 132 -18.60 -1.33 -18.55
C ASP A 132 -19.28 -2.67 -18.86
N ALA A 133 -20.28 -3.02 -18.07
CA ALA A 133 -21.13 -4.17 -18.35
C ALA A 133 -21.97 -3.96 -19.61
N ALA A 134 -22.27 -5.05 -20.30
CA ALA A 134 -23.23 -5.00 -21.41
C ALA A 134 -24.63 -4.60 -20.92
N ALA A 135 -25.44 -4.07 -21.81
CA ALA A 135 -26.79 -3.63 -21.47
C ALA A 135 -27.63 -4.75 -20.79
N PRO A 136 -28.49 -4.43 -19.82
CA PRO A 136 -29.24 -5.40 -19.00
C PRO A 136 -30.03 -6.47 -19.77
N ARG A 137 -30.39 -6.21 -21.02
CA ARG A 137 -31.09 -7.16 -21.90
C ARG A 137 -30.21 -8.29 -22.43
N TYR A 138 -28.87 -8.15 -22.36
CA TYR A 138 -27.93 -9.15 -22.87
C TYR A 138 -27.34 -10.05 -21.79
N ILE A 139 -27.20 -9.54 -20.57
CA ILE A 139 -26.61 -10.26 -19.44
C ILE A 139 -27.67 -10.93 -18.57
N GLU A 140 -27.27 -12.01 -17.90
CA GLU A 140 -28.15 -12.84 -17.10
C GLU A 140 -27.55 -13.11 -15.73
N ALA A 141 -28.42 -13.27 -14.74
CA ALA A 141 -28.05 -13.53 -13.37
C ALA A 141 -28.97 -14.55 -12.71
N ARG A 142 -28.42 -15.25 -11.72
CA ARG A 142 -29.18 -16.06 -10.74
C ARG A 142 -28.49 -15.96 -9.38
N LEU A 143 -29.22 -16.34 -8.32
CA LEU A 143 -28.62 -16.44 -7.00
C LEU A 143 -27.59 -17.57 -6.95
N SER A 144 -26.44 -17.31 -6.33
CA SER A 144 -25.43 -18.35 -6.08
C SER A 144 -25.94 -19.36 -5.05
N LYS A 145 -25.34 -20.56 -5.03
CA LYS A 145 -25.65 -21.57 -3.99
C LYS A 145 -25.33 -21.05 -2.60
N PHE A 146 -24.26 -20.25 -2.47
CA PHE A 146 -23.90 -19.60 -1.20
C PHE A 146 -25.01 -18.63 -0.74
N ALA A 147 -25.51 -17.79 -1.64
CA ALA A 147 -26.59 -16.86 -1.31
C ALA A 147 -27.86 -17.61 -0.86
N LEU A 148 -28.23 -18.71 -1.53
CA LEU A 148 -29.39 -19.52 -1.16
C LEU A 148 -29.26 -20.15 0.21
N ASP A 149 -28.07 -20.63 0.60
CA ASP A 149 -27.83 -21.26 1.90
C ASP A 149 -27.76 -20.25 3.06
N VAL A 150 -27.27 -19.05 2.81
CA VAL A 150 -26.83 -18.15 3.88
C VAL A 150 -27.75 -16.94 4.07
N VAL A 151 -28.41 -16.47 2.98
CA VAL A 151 -29.09 -15.15 3.00
C VAL A 151 -30.58 -15.25 3.28
N PHE A 152 -31.22 -16.36 2.92
CA PHE A 152 -32.69 -16.43 2.90
C PHE A 152 -33.27 -17.45 3.87
N ASN A 153 -34.19 -17.01 4.70
CA ASN A 153 -35.12 -17.87 5.44
C ASN A 153 -36.41 -17.10 5.69
N PRO A 154 -37.51 -17.38 4.99
CA PRO A 154 -38.78 -16.66 5.14
C PRO A 154 -39.36 -16.69 6.55
N LYS A 155 -39.05 -17.73 7.34
CA LYS A 155 -39.60 -17.94 8.69
C LYS A 155 -38.93 -17.05 9.75
N THR A 156 -37.69 -16.66 9.51
CA THR A 156 -36.92 -15.75 10.41
C THR A 156 -36.82 -14.32 9.85
N THR A 157 -37.40 -14.04 8.68
CA THR A 157 -37.39 -12.72 8.07
C THR A 157 -38.49 -11.85 8.67
N GLU A 158 -38.13 -10.64 9.11
CA GLU A 158 -39.07 -9.60 9.45
C GLU A 158 -39.54 -8.85 8.18
N TRP A 159 -40.85 -8.68 8.03
CA TRP A 159 -41.47 -8.16 6.81
C TRP A 159 -42.17 -6.83 7.05
N GLN A 160 -41.94 -5.89 6.13
CA GLN A 160 -42.65 -4.61 6.09
C GLN A 160 -43.39 -4.41 4.75
N ALA A 161 -44.27 -3.41 4.70
CA ALA A 161 -44.89 -3.03 3.45
C ALA A 161 -43.88 -2.36 2.51
N SER A 162 -44.03 -2.58 1.18
CA SER A 162 -43.29 -1.82 0.18
C SER A 162 -43.70 -0.34 0.17
N TYR A 163 -42.93 0.51 -0.48
CA TYR A 163 -43.16 1.95 -0.55
C TYR A 163 -44.57 2.31 -1.08
N ASP A 164 -45.18 1.48 -1.92
CA ASP A 164 -46.50 1.62 -2.50
C ASP A 164 -47.61 0.89 -1.72
N GLY A 165 -47.25 0.17 -0.67
CA GLY A 165 -48.12 -0.64 0.18
C GLY A 165 -48.73 -1.90 -0.49
N ARG A 166 -48.35 -2.19 -1.75
CA ARG A 166 -48.94 -3.31 -2.51
C ARG A 166 -48.26 -4.64 -2.27
N ASN A 167 -47.00 -4.58 -1.89
CA ASN A 167 -46.14 -5.75 -1.67
C ASN A 167 -45.57 -5.74 -0.24
N ARG A 168 -44.89 -6.85 0.14
CA ARG A 168 -44.09 -6.93 1.34
C ARG A 168 -42.65 -7.11 0.98
N GLU A 169 -41.78 -6.41 1.66
CA GLU A 169 -40.32 -6.50 1.51
C GLU A 169 -39.63 -6.80 2.87
N PRO A 170 -38.46 -7.43 2.92
CA PRO A 170 -37.74 -7.66 4.17
C PRO A 170 -37.22 -6.34 4.77
N VAL A 171 -37.38 -6.19 6.09
CA VAL A 171 -36.71 -5.11 6.84
C VAL A 171 -35.18 -5.30 6.72
N THR A 172 -34.71 -6.50 7.07
CA THR A 172 -33.36 -7.00 6.80
C THR A 172 -33.45 -8.45 6.36
N LEU A 173 -32.47 -8.93 5.62
CA LEU A 173 -32.38 -10.34 5.29
C LEU A 173 -31.68 -11.08 6.45
N PRO A 174 -32.11 -12.33 6.78
CA PRO A 174 -31.54 -13.11 7.87
C PRO A 174 -30.20 -13.73 7.46
N VAL A 175 -29.18 -12.91 7.25
CA VAL A 175 -27.87 -13.33 6.77
C VAL A 175 -27.06 -13.98 7.90
N LYS A 176 -26.64 -15.22 7.67
CA LYS A 176 -25.85 -16.05 8.63
C LYS A 176 -24.37 -16.11 8.26
N PHE A 177 -23.78 -14.95 7.98
CA PHE A 177 -22.38 -14.77 7.57
C PHE A 177 -21.99 -13.30 7.67
N PRO A 178 -20.72 -12.91 7.96
CA PRO A 178 -20.29 -11.51 8.03
C PRO A 178 -20.17 -10.88 6.62
N LEU A 179 -21.31 -10.80 5.93
CA LEU A 179 -21.43 -10.40 4.53
C LEU A 179 -20.91 -8.99 4.27
N LEU A 180 -21.13 -8.07 5.23
CA LEU A 180 -20.65 -6.69 5.14
C LEU A 180 -19.13 -6.62 4.98
N LEU A 181 -18.41 -7.42 5.75
CA LEU A 181 -16.94 -7.47 5.71
C LEU A 181 -16.44 -8.24 4.49
N ALA A 182 -17.15 -9.29 4.05
CA ALA A 182 -16.77 -10.06 2.87
C ALA A 182 -16.87 -9.24 1.59
N GLN A 183 -17.93 -8.44 1.44
CA GLN A 183 -18.16 -7.66 0.23
C GLN A 183 -17.54 -6.27 0.25
N GLY A 184 -17.34 -5.72 1.45
CA GLY A 184 -17.05 -4.29 1.59
C GLY A 184 -18.16 -3.41 1.05
N VAL A 185 -18.19 -2.17 1.46
CA VAL A 185 -19.19 -1.18 1.03
C VAL A 185 -18.55 0.20 0.97
N GLU A 186 -18.89 0.95 -0.09
CA GLU A 186 -18.61 2.37 -0.17
C GLU A 186 -19.91 3.14 -0.40
N GLY A 187 -20.15 4.18 0.39
CA GLY A 187 -21.35 5.01 0.29
C GLY A 187 -21.09 6.41 0.80
N ILE A 188 -21.63 7.39 0.08
CA ILE A 188 -21.54 8.80 0.44
C ILE A 188 -22.96 9.29 0.74
N ALA A 189 -23.15 9.76 1.96
CA ALA A 189 -24.41 10.37 2.42
C ALA A 189 -24.20 11.84 2.76
N VAL A 190 -25.25 12.50 3.21
CA VAL A 190 -25.16 13.90 3.66
C VAL A 190 -24.47 13.96 5.02
N GLY A 191 -23.30 14.55 5.08
CA GLY A 191 -22.51 14.68 6.31
C GLY A 191 -21.83 13.40 6.81
N LEU A 192 -22.13 12.25 6.20
CA LEU A 192 -21.59 10.95 6.56
C LEU A 192 -21.09 10.20 5.33
N SER A 193 -20.13 9.34 5.54
CA SER A 193 -19.69 8.37 4.52
C SER A 193 -19.40 7.02 5.17
N SER A 194 -19.58 5.96 4.41
CA SER A 194 -19.14 4.61 4.79
C SER A 194 -18.13 4.13 3.78
N LYS A 195 -16.98 3.63 4.25
CA LYS A 195 -15.96 2.98 3.44
C LYS A 195 -15.40 1.78 4.18
N ILE A 196 -16.06 0.64 3.99
CA ILE A 196 -15.70 -0.65 4.60
C ILE A 196 -14.99 -1.47 3.53
N LEU A 197 -13.75 -1.83 3.81
CA LEU A 197 -12.92 -2.60 2.88
C LEU A 197 -13.33 -4.08 2.90
N PRO A 198 -13.22 -4.80 1.77
CA PRO A 198 -13.50 -6.23 1.73
C PRO A 198 -12.40 -7.02 2.46
N HIS A 199 -12.80 -8.18 3.03
CA HIS A 199 -11.92 -9.09 3.75
C HIS A 199 -12.05 -10.50 3.19
N ASN A 200 -11.04 -11.32 3.44
CA ASN A 200 -11.00 -12.68 2.92
C ASN A 200 -12.09 -13.59 3.54
N PHE A 201 -12.75 -14.35 2.70
CA PHE A 201 -13.85 -15.25 3.09
C PHE A 201 -13.43 -16.27 4.16
N ASN A 202 -12.28 -16.92 3.96
CA ASN A 202 -11.79 -17.94 4.89
C ASN A 202 -11.38 -17.34 6.22
N GLU A 203 -10.69 -16.19 6.19
CA GLU A 203 -10.26 -15.49 7.40
C GLU A 203 -11.45 -14.97 8.22
N LEU A 204 -12.56 -14.59 7.56
CA LEU A 204 -13.80 -14.23 8.25
C LEU A 204 -14.44 -15.43 8.96
N CYS A 205 -14.42 -16.61 8.34
CA CYS A 205 -14.89 -17.83 9.01
C CYS A 205 -14.00 -18.20 10.20
N ASP A 206 -12.67 -18.14 10.04
CA ASP A 206 -11.72 -18.43 11.12
C ASP A 206 -11.85 -17.46 12.27
N ALA A 207 -11.96 -16.15 11.99
CA ALA A 207 -12.16 -15.13 13.01
C ALA A 207 -13.51 -15.28 13.74
N ALA A 208 -14.57 -15.72 13.03
CA ALA A 208 -15.85 -16.03 13.65
C ALA A 208 -15.75 -17.19 14.63
N ILE A 209 -15.03 -18.27 14.24
CA ILE A 209 -14.77 -19.44 15.08
C ILE A 209 -13.93 -19.05 16.29
N SER A 210 -12.82 -18.30 16.10
CA SER A 210 -11.97 -17.81 17.19
C SER A 210 -12.75 -16.96 18.19
N TYR A 211 -13.64 -16.07 17.71
CA TYR A 211 -14.50 -15.26 18.58
C TYR A 211 -15.45 -16.15 19.43
N LEU A 212 -16.04 -17.19 18.83
CA LEU A 212 -16.93 -18.12 19.54
C LEU A 212 -16.19 -18.96 20.59
N HIS A 213 -14.90 -19.23 20.39
CA HIS A 213 -14.01 -19.83 21.38
C HIS A 213 -13.51 -18.85 22.45
N GLY A 214 -13.76 -17.56 22.29
CA GLY A 214 -13.26 -16.50 23.19
C GLY A 214 -11.80 -16.14 22.95
N GLU A 215 -11.25 -16.47 21.79
CA GLU A 215 -9.88 -16.16 21.37
C GLU A 215 -9.79 -14.81 20.67
N GLU A 216 -8.58 -14.22 20.68
CA GLU A 216 -8.31 -13.01 19.93
C GLU A 216 -8.15 -13.30 18.43
N PHE A 217 -8.59 -12.37 17.61
CA PHE A 217 -8.45 -12.46 16.16
C PHE A 217 -8.08 -11.10 15.55
N HIS A 218 -7.44 -11.16 14.38
CA HIS A 218 -7.09 -9.98 13.59
C HIS A 218 -7.56 -10.17 12.16
N LEU A 219 -8.18 -9.13 11.60
CA LEU A 219 -8.66 -9.12 10.22
C LEU A 219 -8.03 -7.98 9.44
N TYR A 220 -7.54 -8.30 8.26
CA TYR A 220 -6.95 -7.32 7.35
C TYR A 220 -7.64 -7.39 5.99
N PRO A 221 -7.76 -6.24 5.29
CA PRO A 221 -8.39 -6.21 3.96
C PRO A 221 -7.77 -7.19 2.97
N ASP A 222 -8.61 -7.72 2.09
CA ASP A 222 -8.22 -8.55 0.95
C ASP A 222 -8.96 -8.08 -0.29
N PHE A 223 -8.23 -7.78 -1.35
CA PHE A 223 -8.77 -7.16 -2.56
C PHE A 223 -8.78 -8.11 -3.75
N GLN A 224 -9.85 -8.12 -4.53
CA GLN A 224 -9.95 -8.93 -5.74
C GLN A 224 -8.87 -8.58 -6.78
N THR A 225 -8.37 -7.33 -6.79
CA THR A 225 -7.31 -6.86 -7.67
C THR A 225 -5.91 -7.32 -7.26
N GLY A 226 -5.76 -7.95 -6.08
CA GLY A 226 -4.46 -8.35 -5.53
C GLY A 226 -3.65 -7.16 -5.00
N GLY A 227 -2.36 -7.12 -5.31
CA GLY A 227 -1.42 -6.13 -4.85
C GLY A 227 -0.85 -6.42 -3.47
N SER A 228 -0.14 -5.46 -2.91
CA SER A 228 0.41 -5.53 -1.56
C SER A 228 -0.17 -4.43 -0.68
N ILE A 229 -0.34 -4.73 0.62
CA ILE A 229 -0.86 -3.75 1.60
C ILE A 229 0.06 -3.61 2.81
N ASP A 230 0.19 -2.37 3.26
CA ASP A 230 0.78 -2.04 4.55
C ASP A 230 -0.35 -1.64 5.51
N VAL A 231 -0.51 -2.47 6.54
CA VAL A 231 -1.58 -2.38 7.54
C VAL A 231 -1.10 -1.82 8.88
N SER A 232 0.16 -1.37 8.97
CA SER A 232 0.75 -0.83 10.20
C SER A 232 -0.05 0.32 10.83
N ARG A 233 -0.84 1.02 10.04
CA ARG A 233 -1.69 2.14 10.44
C ARG A 233 -3.18 1.88 10.19
N TYR A 234 -3.59 0.64 10.04
CA TYR A 234 -4.98 0.27 9.71
C TYR A 234 -5.99 0.61 10.81
N ASN A 235 -5.56 0.50 12.07
CA ASN A 235 -6.38 0.80 13.24
C ASN A 235 -7.76 0.09 13.22
N ASP A 236 -7.77 -1.21 12.95
CA ASP A 236 -8.99 -2.06 12.87
C ASP A 236 -10.14 -1.44 12.03
N GLY A 237 -9.78 -0.69 10.98
CA GLY A 237 -10.76 -0.06 10.09
C GLY A 237 -11.52 1.13 10.66
N GLU A 238 -11.15 1.65 11.80
CA GLU A 238 -11.74 2.83 12.41
C GLU A 238 -11.36 4.11 11.68
N ARG A 239 -12.15 5.16 11.90
CA ARG A 239 -11.90 6.49 11.34
C ARG A 239 -10.52 7.02 11.76
N GLY A 240 -9.73 7.45 10.78
CA GLY A 240 -8.34 7.89 10.99
C GLY A 240 -7.30 6.82 10.71
N GLY A 241 -7.71 5.54 10.59
CA GLY A 241 -6.87 4.49 10.05
C GLY A 241 -6.49 4.72 8.58
N VAL A 242 -5.38 4.15 8.14
CA VAL A 242 -4.90 4.24 6.76
C VAL A 242 -4.31 2.90 6.35
N VAL A 243 -4.73 2.40 5.20
CA VAL A 243 -4.11 1.27 4.49
C VAL A 243 -3.37 1.82 3.28
N ARG A 244 -2.09 1.51 3.15
CA ARG A 244 -1.31 1.80 1.95
C ARG A 244 -1.41 0.60 1.03
N VAL A 245 -1.79 0.81 -0.21
CA VAL A 245 -1.94 -0.25 -1.21
C VAL A 245 -0.99 0.00 -2.36
N ARG A 246 -0.15 -0.98 -2.69
CA ARG A 246 0.81 -0.93 -3.80
C ARG A 246 0.45 -1.92 -4.89
N ALA A 247 0.63 -1.49 -6.13
CA ALA A 247 0.70 -2.37 -7.29
C ALA A 247 1.84 -3.38 -7.12
N LYS A 248 1.67 -4.58 -7.64
CA LYS A 248 2.76 -5.55 -7.70
C LYS A 248 3.56 -5.31 -8.98
N ILE A 249 4.78 -4.83 -8.80
CA ILE A 249 5.69 -4.50 -9.89
C ILE A 249 6.90 -5.41 -9.82
N SER A 250 7.23 -6.07 -10.93
CA SER A 250 8.40 -6.92 -11.08
C SER A 250 9.32 -6.40 -12.17
N LYS A 251 10.62 -6.65 -12.03
CA LYS A 251 11.63 -6.37 -13.04
C LYS A 251 11.71 -7.56 -13.98
N ILE A 252 11.40 -7.37 -15.27
CA ILE A 252 11.62 -8.39 -16.30
C ILE A 252 13.07 -8.36 -16.73
N ASP A 253 13.57 -7.17 -17.04
CA ASP A 253 14.95 -6.90 -17.40
C ASP A 253 15.37 -5.48 -16.93
N ASN A 254 16.62 -5.08 -17.20
CA ASN A 254 17.14 -3.76 -16.80
C ASN A 254 16.45 -2.57 -17.47
N LYS A 255 15.58 -2.83 -18.47
CA LYS A 255 14.90 -1.79 -19.26
C LYS A 255 13.38 -1.88 -19.20
N THR A 256 12.84 -2.95 -18.60
CA THR A 256 11.40 -3.22 -18.61
C THR A 256 10.91 -3.64 -17.23
N LEU A 257 9.93 -2.90 -16.70
CA LEU A 257 9.17 -3.28 -15.51
C LEU A 257 7.79 -3.80 -15.94
N CYS A 258 7.27 -4.79 -15.22
CA CYS A 258 5.92 -5.32 -15.42
C CYS A 258 5.07 -5.07 -14.18
N ILE A 259 3.91 -4.47 -14.36
CA ILE A 259 2.87 -4.35 -13.35
C ILE A 259 1.90 -5.51 -13.56
N SER A 260 1.84 -6.45 -12.61
CA SER A 260 1.03 -7.67 -12.68
C SER A 260 -0.24 -7.62 -11.83
N GLU A 261 -0.33 -6.70 -10.86
CA GLU A 261 -1.50 -6.48 -10.02
C GLU A 261 -1.63 -4.97 -9.75
N ILE A 262 -2.86 -4.47 -9.71
CA ILE A 262 -3.15 -3.04 -9.54
C ILE A 262 -3.73 -2.74 -8.15
N PRO A 263 -3.56 -1.51 -7.62
CA PRO A 263 -4.15 -1.14 -6.35
C PRO A 263 -5.67 -1.13 -6.39
N TYR A 264 -6.28 -1.48 -5.26
CA TYR A 264 -7.73 -1.46 -5.10
C TYR A 264 -8.35 -0.10 -5.44
N GLY A 265 -9.43 -0.12 -6.21
CA GLY A 265 -10.14 1.08 -6.67
C GLY A 265 -9.47 1.80 -7.85
N LYS A 266 -8.47 1.17 -8.48
CA LYS A 266 -7.85 1.64 -9.72
C LYS A 266 -8.08 0.62 -10.83
N THR A 267 -8.13 1.13 -12.08
CA THR A 267 -8.17 0.31 -13.29
C THR A 267 -6.86 0.42 -14.06
N THR A 268 -6.58 -0.50 -14.98
CA THR A 268 -5.37 -0.42 -15.81
C THR A 268 -5.33 0.90 -16.58
N SER A 269 -6.47 1.32 -17.15
CA SER A 269 -6.59 2.59 -17.87
C SER A 269 -6.27 3.80 -16.99
N SER A 270 -6.84 3.88 -15.77
CA SER A 270 -6.59 4.98 -14.84
C SER A 270 -5.14 5.00 -14.33
N LEU A 271 -4.55 3.82 -14.13
CA LEU A 271 -3.16 3.68 -13.70
C LEU A 271 -2.19 4.13 -14.79
N ILE A 272 -2.41 3.71 -16.04
CA ILE A 272 -1.62 4.14 -17.19
C ILE A 272 -1.73 5.66 -17.39
N GLU A 273 -2.93 6.23 -17.30
CA GLU A 273 -3.12 7.68 -17.36
C GLU A 273 -2.33 8.42 -16.27
N SER A 274 -2.32 7.88 -15.05
CA SER A 274 -1.51 8.42 -13.95
C SER A 274 0.00 8.38 -14.26
N ILE A 275 0.49 7.26 -14.83
CA ILE A 275 1.89 7.12 -15.27
C ILE A 275 2.22 8.12 -16.38
N LEU A 276 1.36 8.24 -17.40
CA LEU A 276 1.56 9.19 -18.51
C LEU A 276 1.61 10.64 -18.00
N LYS A 277 0.71 11.02 -17.10
CA LYS A 277 0.74 12.36 -16.44
C LYS A 277 2.04 12.61 -15.67
N ALA A 278 2.61 11.57 -15.04
CA ALA A 278 3.89 11.70 -14.36
C ALA A 278 5.07 11.82 -15.34
N ILE A 279 5.01 11.16 -16.50
CA ILE A 279 5.98 11.30 -17.60
C ILE A 279 5.93 12.71 -18.20
N GLU A 280 4.74 13.23 -18.52
CA GLU A 280 4.55 14.58 -19.06
C GLU A 280 5.07 15.66 -18.11
N LYS A 281 4.88 15.49 -16.81
CA LYS A 281 5.46 16.36 -15.78
C LYS A 281 6.97 16.14 -15.55
N GLY A 282 7.62 15.25 -16.29
CA GLY A 282 9.04 14.95 -16.18
C GLY A 282 9.47 14.29 -14.87
N LYS A 283 8.52 13.76 -14.07
CA LYS A 283 8.81 13.10 -12.78
C LYS A 283 9.39 11.70 -12.94
N ILE A 284 9.07 11.05 -14.06
CA ILE A 284 9.52 9.69 -14.41
C ILE A 284 10.02 9.70 -15.84
N LYS A 285 11.15 9.01 -16.08
CA LYS A 285 11.73 8.85 -17.43
C LYS A 285 11.40 7.47 -17.99
N VAL A 286 10.25 7.36 -18.63
CA VAL A 286 9.76 6.16 -19.31
C VAL A 286 9.68 6.44 -20.80
N ARG A 287 10.07 5.48 -21.62
CA ARG A 287 10.04 5.56 -23.09
C ARG A 287 8.66 5.26 -23.63
N LYS A 288 8.02 4.21 -23.09
CA LYS A 288 6.74 3.68 -23.58
C LYS A 288 6.05 2.88 -22.46
N VAL A 289 4.73 2.86 -22.48
CA VAL A 289 3.90 1.99 -21.63
C VAL A 289 3.00 1.18 -22.57
N ASP A 290 3.01 -0.13 -22.45
CA ASP A 290 2.16 -1.06 -23.20
C ASP A 290 1.21 -1.78 -22.25
N ASP A 291 -0.06 -1.84 -22.61
CA ASP A 291 -1.09 -2.61 -21.89
C ASP A 291 -1.37 -3.90 -22.66
N ASN A 292 -0.95 -5.02 -22.08
CA ASN A 292 -1.19 -6.37 -22.58
C ASN A 292 -2.21 -7.12 -21.72
N THR A 293 -2.98 -6.39 -20.93
CA THR A 293 -3.96 -6.97 -19.98
C THR A 293 -5.01 -7.80 -20.74
N ALA A 294 -5.16 -9.04 -20.31
CA ALA A 294 -6.21 -9.95 -20.74
C ALA A 294 -6.95 -10.49 -19.50
N ASP A 295 -6.85 -11.80 -19.20
CA ASP A 295 -7.41 -12.37 -17.95
C ASP A 295 -6.64 -11.91 -16.71
N LYS A 296 -5.35 -11.56 -16.90
CA LYS A 296 -4.47 -11.04 -15.86
C LYS A 296 -3.93 -9.69 -16.29
N VAL A 297 -3.66 -8.85 -15.31
CA VAL A 297 -3.02 -7.55 -15.56
C VAL A 297 -1.58 -7.77 -16.03
N GLU A 298 -1.22 -7.16 -17.14
CA GLU A 298 0.14 -7.09 -17.67
C GLU A 298 0.38 -5.72 -18.31
N ILE A 299 0.93 -4.78 -17.52
CA ILE A 299 1.31 -3.46 -18.02
C ILE A 299 2.83 -3.40 -18.07
N LEU A 300 3.39 -3.24 -19.25
CA LEU A 300 4.83 -3.15 -19.48
C LEU A 300 5.29 -1.68 -19.51
N VAL A 301 6.20 -1.33 -18.61
CA VAL A 301 6.79 0.00 -18.52
C VAL A 301 8.23 -0.05 -19.04
N HIS A 302 8.47 0.48 -20.24
CA HIS A 302 9.79 0.50 -20.89
C HIS A 302 10.56 1.76 -20.49
N LEU A 303 11.71 1.56 -19.84
CA LEU A 303 12.54 2.62 -19.32
C LEU A 303 13.33 3.34 -20.42
N ALA A 304 13.62 4.61 -20.21
CA ALA A 304 14.55 5.35 -21.06
C ALA A 304 15.99 4.86 -20.84
N PRO A 305 16.88 4.95 -21.86
CA PRO A 305 18.28 4.56 -21.71
C PRO A 305 18.97 5.33 -20.58
N GLY A 306 19.78 4.63 -19.78
CA GLY A 306 20.54 5.22 -18.67
C GLY A 306 19.72 5.55 -17.42
N VAL A 307 18.53 5.00 -17.28
CA VAL A 307 17.67 5.15 -16.09
C VAL A 307 17.67 3.88 -15.27
N SER A 308 17.87 4.00 -13.97
CA SER A 308 17.83 2.87 -13.03
C SER A 308 16.42 2.32 -12.87
N SER A 309 16.25 1.01 -13.01
CA SER A 309 14.98 0.30 -12.80
C SER A 309 14.47 0.48 -11.38
N ASP A 310 15.36 0.36 -10.36
CA ASP A 310 14.98 0.47 -8.95
C ASP A 310 14.53 1.90 -8.61
N LYS A 311 15.25 2.93 -9.11
CA LYS A 311 14.86 4.33 -8.92
C LYS A 311 13.53 4.64 -9.60
N THR A 312 13.28 4.05 -10.77
CA THR A 312 11.99 4.22 -11.48
C THR A 312 10.86 3.50 -10.75
N LEU A 313 11.11 2.32 -10.19
CA LEU A 313 10.14 1.60 -9.38
C LEU A 313 9.71 2.44 -8.15
N ASP A 314 10.67 3.01 -7.43
CA ASP A 314 10.38 3.94 -6.33
C ASP A 314 9.62 5.19 -6.79
N ALA A 315 9.97 5.72 -7.97
CA ALA A 315 9.31 6.88 -8.56
C ALA A 315 7.86 6.57 -9.00
N LEU A 316 7.60 5.37 -9.51
CA LEU A 316 6.24 4.90 -9.80
C LEU A 316 5.38 4.89 -8.53
N TYR A 317 5.88 4.37 -7.42
CA TYR A 317 5.15 4.42 -6.15
C TYR A 317 5.00 5.84 -5.59
N ALA A 318 6.01 6.71 -5.77
CA ALA A 318 5.99 8.07 -5.21
C ALA A 318 5.11 9.06 -5.99
N PHE A 319 4.98 8.91 -7.31
CA PHE A 319 4.40 9.93 -8.20
C PHE A 319 3.21 9.47 -9.03
N THR A 320 2.81 8.21 -8.91
CA THR A 320 1.69 7.65 -9.66
C THR A 320 0.72 6.91 -8.73
N ASP A 321 -0.39 6.47 -9.30
CA ASP A 321 -1.37 5.63 -8.59
C ASP A 321 -0.90 4.17 -8.38
N CYS A 322 0.37 3.85 -8.63
CA CYS A 322 0.95 2.57 -8.23
C CYS A 322 1.01 2.38 -6.71
N GLU A 323 0.98 3.46 -5.91
CA GLU A 323 0.71 3.44 -4.49
C GLU A 323 -0.46 4.37 -4.18
N VAL A 324 -1.47 3.87 -3.47
CA VAL A 324 -2.62 4.65 -3.01
C VAL A 324 -2.83 4.47 -1.51
N ASN A 325 -3.28 5.54 -0.86
CA ASN A 325 -3.68 5.52 0.53
C ASN A 325 -5.21 5.44 0.62
N ILE A 326 -5.71 4.47 1.35
CA ILE A 326 -7.14 4.28 1.59
C ILE A 326 -7.41 4.50 3.06
N SER A 327 -8.33 5.43 3.36
CA SER A 327 -8.79 5.68 4.73
C SER A 327 -10.13 4.99 4.93
N PRO A 328 -10.21 3.90 5.72
CA PRO A 328 -11.46 3.25 6.04
C PRO A 328 -12.33 4.13 6.94
N ASN A 329 -13.63 3.89 6.90
CA ASN A 329 -14.62 4.53 7.78
C ASN A 329 -15.81 3.59 7.88
N CYS A 330 -15.84 2.78 8.92
CA CYS A 330 -16.87 1.77 9.10
C CYS A 330 -18.12 2.39 9.74
N CYS A 331 -18.98 2.99 8.91
CA CYS A 331 -20.28 3.52 9.30
C CYS A 331 -21.40 2.56 8.87
N VAL A 332 -22.25 2.17 9.80
CA VAL A 332 -23.36 1.22 9.59
C VAL A 332 -24.64 1.73 10.25
N ILE A 333 -25.80 1.27 9.78
CA ILE A 333 -27.07 1.49 10.45
C ILE A 333 -27.33 0.36 11.44
N ASP A 334 -27.58 0.73 12.68
CA ASP A 334 -28.00 -0.15 13.76
C ASP A 334 -29.15 0.53 14.51
N ASN A 335 -30.28 -0.16 14.68
CA ASN A 335 -31.48 0.40 15.35
C ASN A 335 -31.90 1.79 14.81
N LYS A 336 -31.92 1.94 13.47
CA LYS A 336 -32.28 3.18 12.76
C LYS A 336 -31.39 4.37 13.08
N LYS A 337 -30.13 4.12 13.51
CA LYS A 337 -29.14 5.16 13.80
C LYS A 337 -27.80 4.80 13.14
N PRO A 338 -27.04 5.78 12.62
CA PRO A 338 -25.68 5.53 12.16
C PRO A 338 -24.73 5.31 13.34
N HIS A 339 -23.93 4.27 13.26
CA HIS A 339 -22.87 3.93 14.21
C HIS A 339 -21.53 3.79 13.50
N PHE A 340 -20.46 4.25 14.15
CA PHE A 340 -19.09 4.05 13.72
C PHE A 340 -18.48 2.93 14.56
N LEU A 341 -18.07 1.86 13.91
CA LEU A 341 -17.57 0.65 14.55
C LEU A 341 -16.19 0.28 14.02
N SER A 342 -15.44 -0.52 14.77
CA SER A 342 -14.26 -1.20 14.23
C SER A 342 -14.68 -2.46 13.45
N VAL A 343 -13.78 -2.97 12.61
CA VAL A 343 -14.02 -4.20 11.83
C VAL A 343 -14.26 -5.39 12.76
N SER A 344 -13.49 -5.49 13.84
CA SER A 344 -13.67 -6.52 14.87
C SER A 344 -15.04 -6.42 15.56
N ALA A 345 -15.53 -5.20 15.81
CA ALA A 345 -16.87 -5.00 16.40
C ALA A 345 -17.99 -5.40 15.43
N VAL A 346 -17.82 -5.13 14.12
CA VAL A 346 -18.77 -5.57 13.09
C VAL A 346 -18.79 -7.09 12.99
N LEU A 347 -17.63 -7.75 13.03
CA LEU A 347 -17.58 -9.20 13.01
C LEU A 347 -18.32 -9.80 14.20
N ARG A 348 -18.04 -9.32 15.42
CA ARG A 348 -18.71 -9.82 16.65
C ARG A 348 -20.23 -9.69 16.54
N LYS A 349 -20.72 -8.52 16.14
CA LYS A 349 -22.17 -8.31 15.94
C LYS A 349 -22.75 -9.25 14.87
N SER A 350 -22.04 -9.49 13.78
CA SER A 350 -22.47 -10.42 12.73
C SER A 350 -22.51 -11.86 13.22
N VAL A 351 -21.55 -12.28 14.02
CA VAL A 351 -21.52 -13.63 14.60
C VAL A 351 -22.62 -13.82 15.64
N ASP A 352 -22.84 -12.83 16.50
CA ASP A 352 -23.94 -12.83 17.49
C ASP A 352 -25.31 -12.89 16.80
N ASN A 353 -25.47 -12.13 15.69
CA ASN A 353 -26.68 -12.21 14.85
C ASN A 353 -26.85 -13.59 14.24
N THR A 354 -25.76 -14.19 13.71
CA THR A 354 -25.78 -15.55 13.15
C THR A 354 -26.21 -16.58 14.21
N LEU A 355 -25.65 -16.54 15.41
CA LEU A 355 -26.00 -17.41 16.54
C LEU A 355 -27.47 -17.24 16.90
N SER A 356 -27.96 -16.00 16.97
CA SER A 356 -29.36 -15.68 17.26
C SER A 356 -30.30 -16.24 16.18
N LEU A 357 -29.96 -16.09 14.90
CA LEU A 357 -30.74 -16.61 13.78
C LEU A 357 -30.77 -18.15 13.77
N LEU A 358 -29.65 -18.81 13.98
CA LEU A 358 -29.58 -20.27 14.08
C LEU A 358 -30.40 -20.80 15.24
N ARG A 359 -30.32 -20.15 16.41
CA ARG A 359 -31.19 -20.49 17.57
C ARG A 359 -32.68 -20.32 17.23
N GLN A 360 -33.02 -19.25 16.53
CA GLN A 360 -34.43 -19.02 16.13
C GLN A 360 -34.88 -20.07 15.11
N GLU A 361 -34.05 -20.41 14.12
CA GLU A 361 -34.36 -21.50 13.16
C GLU A 361 -34.59 -22.84 13.85
N LEU A 362 -33.71 -23.22 14.78
CA LEU A 362 -33.85 -24.48 15.56
C LEU A 362 -35.14 -24.48 16.40
N ASN A 363 -35.48 -23.36 17.05
CA ASN A 363 -36.73 -23.24 17.80
C ASN A 363 -37.98 -23.38 16.91
N ILE A 364 -37.96 -22.75 15.72
CA ILE A 364 -39.04 -22.90 14.75
C ILE A 364 -39.13 -24.37 14.30
N GLN A 365 -38.03 -25.01 13.94
CA GLN A 365 -37.98 -26.41 13.54
C GLN A 365 -38.46 -27.33 14.65
N ARG A 366 -38.03 -27.06 15.88
CA ARG A 366 -38.47 -27.79 17.06
C ARG A 366 -40.01 -27.74 17.23
N ASN A 367 -40.58 -26.55 17.16
CA ASN A 367 -42.03 -26.33 17.31
C ASN A 367 -42.79 -27.04 16.15
N GLU A 368 -42.33 -26.93 14.92
CA GLU A 368 -42.93 -27.60 13.77
C GLU A 368 -42.87 -29.15 13.91
N THR A 369 -41.75 -29.67 14.42
CA THR A 369 -41.59 -31.12 14.66
C THR A 369 -42.47 -31.58 15.82
N LEU A 370 -42.60 -30.74 16.89
CA LEU A 370 -43.52 -31.01 18.02
C LEU A 370 -45.00 -31.06 17.57
N GLU A 371 -45.42 -30.06 16.75
CA GLU A 371 -46.76 -30.05 16.17
C GLU A 371 -47.02 -31.31 15.27
N THR A 372 -46.01 -31.69 14.48
CA THR A 372 -46.08 -32.89 13.62
C THR A 372 -46.17 -34.16 14.48
N LEU A 373 -45.38 -34.23 15.56
CA LEU A 373 -45.43 -35.36 16.52
C LEU A 373 -46.79 -35.42 17.23
N HIS A 374 -47.31 -34.26 17.68
CA HIS A 374 -48.62 -34.17 18.33
C HIS A 374 -49.71 -34.73 17.40
N PHE A 375 -49.79 -34.24 16.17
CA PHE A 375 -50.81 -34.69 15.21
C PHE A 375 -50.61 -36.15 14.79
N ALA A 376 -49.39 -36.64 14.59
CA ALA A 376 -49.11 -38.05 14.27
C ALA A 376 -49.53 -38.96 15.43
N SER A 377 -49.34 -38.55 16.67
CA SER A 377 -49.77 -39.29 17.86
C SER A 377 -51.32 -39.33 17.96
N LEU A 378 -51.98 -38.20 17.70
CA LEU A 378 -53.44 -38.11 17.64
C LEU A 378 -54.01 -39.00 16.52
N GLU A 379 -53.47 -38.90 15.31
CA GLU A 379 -53.89 -39.73 14.16
C GLU A 379 -53.77 -41.23 14.47
N LYS A 380 -52.61 -41.63 15.07
CA LYS A 380 -52.37 -43.02 15.46
C LYS A 380 -53.48 -43.52 16.38
N ILE A 381 -53.75 -42.86 17.51
CA ILE A 381 -54.73 -43.24 18.51
C ILE A 381 -56.13 -43.20 17.91
N PHE A 382 -56.50 -42.17 17.15
CA PHE A 382 -57.80 -42.04 16.48
C PHE A 382 -58.08 -43.21 15.56
N ILE A 383 -57.07 -43.74 14.84
CA ILE A 383 -57.22 -44.90 13.93
C ILE A 383 -57.16 -46.25 14.69
N GLU A 384 -56.21 -46.42 15.64
CA GLU A 384 -56.05 -47.66 16.42
C GLU A 384 -57.27 -47.94 17.28
N GLU A 385 -57.80 -46.94 18.02
CA GLU A 385 -58.96 -47.03 18.84
C GLU A 385 -60.28 -47.04 18.01
N ARG A 386 -60.18 -46.86 16.68
CA ARG A 386 -61.29 -46.83 15.73
C ARG A 386 -62.38 -45.85 16.07
N ILE A 387 -62.04 -44.70 16.66
CA ILE A 387 -62.96 -43.66 17.14
C ILE A 387 -63.89 -43.22 15.98
N TYR A 388 -63.43 -43.21 14.76
CA TYR A 388 -64.20 -42.91 13.56
C TYR A 388 -65.31 -43.92 13.22
N LYS A 389 -65.40 -45.12 13.96
CA LYS A 389 -66.42 -46.10 13.85
C LYS A 389 -67.39 -46.21 15.03
N ASP A 390 -67.20 -45.28 15.99
CA ASP A 390 -68.11 -45.29 17.18
C ASP A 390 -69.52 -44.83 16.76
N LYS A 391 -70.53 -45.54 17.27
CA LYS A 391 -71.94 -45.24 16.94
C LYS A 391 -72.31 -43.83 17.32
N GLN A 392 -71.77 -43.26 18.40
CA GLN A 392 -72.02 -41.92 18.86
C GLN A 392 -71.42 -40.88 17.90
N PHE A 393 -70.26 -41.19 17.27
CA PHE A 393 -69.66 -40.36 16.24
C PHE A 393 -70.50 -40.44 14.93
N GLU A 394 -70.94 -41.61 14.50
CA GLU A 394 -71.72 -41.79 13.27
C GLU A 394 -73.12 -41.15 13.38
N GLN A 395 -73.69 -41.11 14.58
CA GLN A 395 -75.04 -40.55 14.87
C GLN A 395 -75.01 -39.13 15.45
N ALA A 396 -73.86 -38.42 15.46
CA ALA A 396 -73.76 -37.09 15.99
C ALA A 396 -74.67 -36.11 15.26
N GLU A 397 -75.48 -35.34 15.99
CA GLU A 397 -76.44 -34.41 15.42
C GLU A 397 -75.86 -33.23 14.74
N ASN A 398 -74.64 -32.82 15.13
CA ASN A 398 -73.88 -31.72 14.59
C ASN A 398 -72.35 -31.91 14.75
N MET A 399 -71.57 -31.03 14.16
CA MET A 399 -70.10 -31.08 14.18
C MET A 399 -69.55 -30.91 15.57
N ASP A 400 -70.14 -30.13 16.42
CA ASP A 400 -69.74 -29.88 17.79
C ASP A 400 -69.89 -31.13 18.68
N ALA A 401 -71.01 -31.81 18.58
CA ALA A 401 -71.22 -33.10 19.27
C ALA A 401 -70.23 -34.21 18.82
N ALA A 402 -69.89 -34.21 17.52
CA ALA A 402 -68.88 -35.09 17.03
C ALA A 402 -67.48 -34.77 17.56
N CYS A 403 -67.14 -33.49 17.70
CA CYS A 403 -65.89 -33.03 18.31
C CYS A 403 -65.82 -33.39 19.80
N GLU A 404 -66.92 -33.16 20.58
CA GLU A 404 -66.98 -33.53 22.00
C GLU A 404 -66.81 -35.03 22.22
N HIS A 405 -67.42 -35.84 21.41
CA HIS A 405 -67.25 -37.29 21.51
C HIS A 405 -65.79 -37.72 21.21
N ILE A 406 -65.14 -37.15 20.19
CA ILE A 406 -63.73 -37.45 19.87
C ILE A 406 -62.83 -37.01 21.03
N ASP A 407 -63.10 -35.84 21.64
CA ASP A 407 -62.35 -35.29 22.76
C ASP A 407 -62.45 -36.19 23.99
N GLU A 408 -63.69 -36.62 24.35
CA GLU A 408 -63.96 -37.57 25.43
C GLU A 408 -63.20 -38.89 25.23
N ARG A 409 -63.18 -39.40 24.02
CA ARG A 409 -62.48 -40.64 23.67
C ARG A 409 -60.96 -40.52 23.67
N LEU A 410 -60.41 -39.36 23.40
CA LEU A 410 -58.99 -39.05 23.45
C LEU A 410 -58.51 -38.73 24.89
N THR A 411 -59.37 -38.35 25.79
CA THR A 411 -59.06 -37.95 27.19
C THR A 411 -58.13 -38.94 27.90
N PRO A 412 -58.34 -40.33 27.86
CA PRO A 412 -57.45 -41.26 28.50
C PRO A 412 -56.02 -41.25 28.02
N PHE A 413 -55.77 -40.71 26.80
CA PHE A 413 -54.49 -40.67 26.13
C PHE A 413 -53.80 -39.31 26.24
N TYR A 414 -54.38 -38.29 26.82
CA TYR A 414 -53.84 -36.95 27.02
C TYR A 414 -52.40 -36.89 27.57
N PRO A 415 -52.04 -37.73 28.55
CA PRO A 415 -50.70 -37.77 29.09
C PRO A 415 -49.61 -38.18 28.06
N GLN A 416 -50.02 -38.75 26.93
CA GLN A 416 -49.12 -39.18 25.88
C GLN A 416 -48.87 -38.12 24.82
N PHE A 417 -49.67 -37.02 24.82
CA PHE A 417 -49.58 -35.95 23.86
C PHE A 417 -48.61 -34.86 24.30
N VAL A 418 -48.06 -34.14 23.33
CA VAL A 418 -47.10 -33.08 23.56
C VAL A 418 -47.73 -31.85 24.20
N ARG A 419 -48.99 -31.59 23.88
CA ARG A 419 -49.79 -30.47 24.40
C ARG A 419 -51.28 -30.89 24.51
N GLU A 420 -52.08 -29.97 25.10
CA GLU A 420 -53.52 -30.16 25.15
C GLU A 420 -54.12 -30.22 23.75
N VAL A 421 -55.12 -31.06 23.57
CA VAL A 421 -55.83 -31.24 22.30
C VAL A 421 -56.82 -30.09 22.14
N THR A 422 -56.74 -29.43 20.98
CA THR A 422 -57.63 -28.33 20.63
C THR A 422 -58.74 -28.77 19.69
N LYS A 423 -59.84 -28.03 19.66
CA LYS A 423 -60.94 -28.27 18.72
C LYS A 423 -60.43 -28.28 17.26
N GLU A 424 -59.44 -27.46 16.94
CA GLU A 424 -58.83 -27.45 15.61
C GLU A 424 -58.09 -28.75 15.28
N ASP A 425 -57.45 -29.37 16.25
CA ASP A 425 -56.78 -30.68 16.07
C ASP A 425 -57.80 -31.78 15.80
N ILE A 426 -58.96 -31.74 16.52
CA ILE A 426 -60.05 -32.68 16.31
C ILE A 426 -60.66 -32.49 14.91
N LEU A 427 -60.89 -31.28 14.47
CA LEU A 427 -61.36 -30.97 13.10
C LEU A 427 -60.42 -31.54 12.05
N LYS A 428 -59.10 -31.39 12.23
CA LYS A 428 -58.09 -31.99 11.33
C LYS A 428 -58.15 -33.50 11.32
N LEU A 429 -58.44 -34.17 12.46
CA LEU A 429 -58.63 -35.63 12.51
C LEU A 429 -59.85 -36.06 11.66
N MET A 430 -60.92 -35.25 11.69
CA MET A 430 -62.14 -35.51 10.90
C MET A 430 -61.92 -35.32 9.39
N GLU A 431 -60.94 -34.54 8.99
CA GLU A 431 -60.57 -34.35 7.58
C GLU A 431 -59.71 -35.49 7.01
N ILE A 432 -59.33 -36.50 7.84
CA ILE A 432 -58.55 -37.65 7.40
C ILE A 432 -59.31 -38.49 6.40
N LYS A 433 -58.77 -38.63 5.21
CA LYS A 433 -59.37 -39.37 4.11
C LYS A 433 -59.44 -40.90 4.46
N MET A 434 -60.57 -41.54 4.22
CA MET A 434 -60.75 -42.97 4.40
C MET A 434 -59.65 -43.81 3.76
N ALA A 435 -59.10 -43.37 2.60
CA ALA A 435 -58.00 -44.08 1.93
C ALA A 435 -56.70 -44.06 2.80
N ARG A 436 -56.49 -43.06 3.67
CA ARG A 436 -55.37 -43.01 4.62
C ARG A 436 -55.60 -43.98 5.78
N ILE A 437 -56.78 -44.06 6.27
CA ILE A 437 -57.17 -44.99 7.33
C ILE A 437 -57.00 -46.45 6.87
N LEU A 438 -57.45 -46.78 5.65
CA LEU A 438 -57.34 -48.12 5.09
C LEU A 438 -55.87 -48.52 4.81
N LYS A 439 -54.97 -47.56 4.59
CA LYS A 439 -53.55 -47.81 4.36
C LYS A 439 -52.71 -47.66 5.63
N PHE A 440 -53.36 -47.43 6.78
CA PHE A 440 -52.63 -47.23 8.03
C PHE A 440 -51.85 -48.48 8.43
N ASN A 441 -50.58 -48.32 8.77
CA ASN A 441 -49.75 -49.40 9.30
C ASN A 441 -49.18 -48.91 10.62
N LYS A 442 -49.47 -49.61 11.71
CA LYS A 442 -49.04 -49.28 13.05
C LYS A 442 -47.55 -49.22 13.19
N ASP A 443 -46.79 -50.17 12.69
CA ASP A 443 -45.37 -50.28 12.82
C ASP A 443 -44.68 -49.07 12.14
N LYS A 444 -45.17 -48.64 10.95
CA LYS A 444 -44.69 -47.43 10.28
C LYS A 444 -45.04 -46.14 10.99
N ALA A 445 -46.20 -46.10 11.65
CA ALA A 445 -46.58 -44.96 12.47
C ALA A 445 -45.66 -44.85 13.70
N ASP A 446 -45.36 -45.99 14.33
CA ASP A 446 -44.46 -46.05 15.48
C ASP A 446 -43.02 -45.70 15.09
N GLU A 447 -42.52 -46.17 13.96
CA GLU A 447 -41.22 -45.79 13.40
C GLU A 447 -41.16 -44.27 13.12
N PHE A 448 -42.22 -43.67 12.55
CA PHE A 448 -42.28 -42.27 12.24
C PHE A 448 -42.30 -41.41 13.53
N ILE A 449 -43.11 -41.80 14.53
CA ILE A 449 -43.16 -41.15 15.84
C ILE A 449 -41.78 -41.24 16.54
N ALA A 450 -41.14 -42.42 16.51
CA ALA A 450 -39.80 -42.59 17.08
C ALA A 450 -38.77 -41.73 16.42
N LYS A 451 -38.82 -41.59 15.07
CA LYS A 451 -37.96 -40.66 14.33
C LYS A 451 -38.18 -39.23 14.73
N LEU A 452 -39.45 -38.78 14.79
CA LEU A 452 -39.73 -37.38 15.21
C LEU A 452 -39.22 -37.08 16.63
N LYS A 453 -39.30 -38.05 17.54
CA LYS A 453 -38.73 -37.92 18.90
C LYS A 453 -37.22 -37.78 18.87
N ALA A 454 -36.53 -38.61 18.05
CA ALA A 454 -35.08 -38.52 17.87
C ALA A 454 -34.67 -37.19 17.23
N ASP A 455 -35.42 -36.73 16.22
CA ASP A 455 -35.19 -35.42 15.59
C ASP A 455 -35.35 -34.26 16.61
N ILE A 456 -36.32 -34.32 17.53
CA ILE A 456 -36.49 -33.33 18.61
C ILE A 456 -35.33 -33.39 19.60
N GLU A 457 -34.90 -34.59 20.01
CA GLU A 457 -33.79 -34.77 20.92
C GLU A 457 -32.49 -34.20 20.31
N GLU A 458 -32.25 -34.40 19.00
CA GLU A 458 -31.14 -33.84 18.26
C GLU A 458 -31.22 -32.28 18.24
N ILE A 459 -32.39 -31.70 17.95
CA ILE A 459 -32.62 -30.26 17.97
C ILE A 459 -32.40 -29.69 19.37
N ASP A 460 -32.88 -30.33 20.42
CA ASP A 460 -32.71 -29.91 21.81
C ASP A 460 -31.24 -29.94 22.23
N ASN A 461 -30.50 -30.96 21.76
CA ASN A 461 -29.05 -31.02 21.96
C ASN A 461 -28.33 -29.86 21.24
N HIS A 462 -28.70 -29.53 20.00
CA HIS A 462 -28.14 -28.38 19.27
C HIS A 462 -28.49 -27.06 19.97
N LEU A 463 -29.67 -26.89 20.52
CA LEU A 463 -30.08 -25.72 21.29
C LEU A 463 -29.31 -25.57 22.61
N ALA A 464 -29.02 -26.70 23.28
CA ALA A 464 -28.20 -26.72 24.50
C ALA A 464 -26.74 -26.35 24.22
N HIS A 465 -26.23 -26.72 23.04
CA HIS A 465 -24.87 -26.48 22.60
C HIS A 465 -24.83 -25.52 21.38
N ILE A 466 -25.56 -24.42 21.45
CA ILE A 466 -25.76 -23.54 20.29
C ILE A 466 -24.47 -22.89 19.79
N THR A 467 -23.47 -22.68 20.67
CA THR A 467 -22.16 -22.13 20.30
C THR A 467 -21.41 -23.10 19.40
N GLU A 468 -21.33 -24.36 19.80
CA GLU A 468 -20.71 -25.43 19.02
C GLU A 468 -21.44 -25.64 17.68
N TYR A 469 -22.77 -25.61 17.68
CA TYR A 469 -23.56 -25.68 16.45
C TYR A 469 -23.26 -24.50 15.51
N THR A 470 -23.00 -23.32 16.05
CA THR A 470 -22.61 -22.13 15.27
C THR A 470 -21.19 -22.27 14.73
N ILE A 471 -20.27 -22.87 15.48
CA ILE A 471 -18.89 -23.18 15.02
C ILE A 471 -18.96 -24.20 13.86
N ASP A 472 -19.76 -25.24 13.99
CA ASP A 472 -19.98 -26.23 12.92
C ASP A 472 -20.59 -25.59 11.66
N TRP A 473 -21.48 -24.59 11.83
CA TRP A 473 -22.03 -23.82 10.74
C TRP A 473 -20.93 -23.11 9.95
N TYR A 474 -20.03 -22.34 10.61
CA TYR A 474 -18.94 -21.65 9.96
C TYR A 474 -17.92 -22.59 9.32
N THR A 475 -17.61 -23.71 9.99
CA THR A 475 -16.72 -24.75 9.47
C THR A 475 -17.28 -25.34 8.18
N ARG A 476 -18.55 -25.70 8.16
CA ARG A 476 -19.24 -26.24 6.97
C ARG A 476 -19.29 -25.23 5.83
N ILE A 477 -19.55 -23.95 6.10
CA ILE A 477 -19.55 -22.89 5.08
C ILE A 477 -18.16 -22.71 4.50
N LYS A 478 -17.12 -22.72 5.33
CA LYS A 478 -15.73 -22.63 4.89
C LYS A 478 -15.33 -23.81 4.03
N GLU A 479 -15.62 -25.04 4.43
CA GLU A 479 -15.31 -26.24 3.66
C GLU A 479 -16.02 -26.27 2.30
N LYS A 480 -17.29 -25.87 2.27
CA LYS A 480 -18.13 -25.93 1.07
C LYS A 480 -17.75 -24.86 0.04
N TYR A 481 -17.40 -23.65 0.48
CA TYR A 481 -17.24 -22.49 -0.42
C TYR A 481 -15.83 -21.90 -0.41
N GLY A 482 -15.07 -22.05 0.66
CA GLY A 482 -13.81 -21.34 0.89
C GLY A 482 -12.71 -21.62 -0.13
N LYS A 483 -12.74 -22.76 -0.82
CA LYS A 483 -11.77 -23.11 -1.88
C LYS A 483 -11.74 -22.10 -3.03
N ASN A 484 -12.84 -21.38 -3.26
CA ASN A 484 -12.97 -20.41 -4.33
C ASN A 484 -12.41 -19.02 -3.94
N PHE A 485 -12.09 -18.82 -2.66
CA PHE A 485 -11.71 -17.50 -2.12
C PHE A 485 -10.34 -17.54 -1.41
N PRO A 486 -9.24 -17.90 -2.11
CA PRO A 486 -7.90 -17.76 -1.55
C PRO A 486 -7.58 -16.28 -1.33
N ARG A 487 -6.72 -15.97 -0.34
CA ARG A 487 -6.23 -14.61 -0.17
C ARG A 487 -5.44 -14.15 -1.40
N ARG A 488 -5.74 -12.96 -1.90
CA ARG A 488 -5.10 -12.38 -3.09
C ARG A 488 -4.11 -11.29 -2.75
N THR A 489 -4.37 -10.51 -1.71
CA THR A 489 -3.55 -9.34 -1.34
C THR A 489 -2.45 -9.75 -0.36
N GLU A 490 -1.21 -9.37 -0.65
CA GLU A 490 -0.06 -9.67 0.19
C GLU A 490 0.13 -8.60 1.27
N ILE A 491 0.28 -9.02 2.54
CA ILE A 491 0.54 -8.10 3.66
C ILE A 491 2.05 -7.90 3.77
N ARG A 492 2.51 -6.65 3.66
CA ARG A 492 3.92 -6.25 3.79
C ARG A 492 4.06 -4.92 4.50
N ASN A 493 5.15 -4.73 5.21
CA ASN A 493 5.56 -3.39 5.65
C ASN A 493 6.25 -2.68 4.49
N PHE A 494 5.86 -1.44 4.20
CA PHE A 494 6.45 -0.68 3.12
C PHE A 494 7.51 0.26 3.64
N ASP A 495 8.68 0.24 2.98
CA ASP A 495 9.70 1.27 3.18
C ASP A 495 9.16 2.65 2.83
N THR A 496 9.59 3.65 3.60
CA THR A 496 9.19 5.03 3.34
C THR A 496 10.00 5.59 2.18
N ILE A 497 9.35 5.75 1.03
CA ILE A 497 9.95 6.39 -0.15
C ILE A 497 9.92 7.90 0.06
N VAL A 498 11.10 8.52 0.09
CA VAL A 498 11.23 9.98 0.16
C VAL A 498 11.19 10.54 -1.26
N ALA A 499 10.07 11.14 -1.64
CA ALA A 499 9.85 11.65 -3.01
C ALA A 499 10.97 12.55 -3.54
N THR A 500 11.59 13.37 -2.68
CA THR A 500 12.71 14.25 -3.07
C THR A 500 14.00 13.48 -3.41
N LYS A 501 14.16 12.23 -2.92
CA LYS A 501 15.32 11.39 -3.27
C LYS A 501 15.18 10.70 -4.62
N VAL A 502 13.95 10.41 -5.03
CA VAL A 502 13.64 9.71 -6.28
C VAL A 502 13.23 10.67 -7.41
N ALA A 503 12.93 11.93 -7.08
CA ALA A 503 12.61 12.95 -8.05
C ALA A 503 13.77 13.21 -9.04
N GLU A 504 13.44 13.26 -10.30
CA GLU A 504 14.42 13.61 -11.35
C GLU A 504 14.68 15.13 -11.32
N ALA A 505 15.97 15.52 -11.40
CA ALA A 505 16.39 16.91 -11.53
C ALA A 505 16.24 17.38 -12.99
N ASN A 506 15.02 17.61 -13.42
CA ASN A 506 14.64 17.94 -14.79
C ASN A 506 14.57 19.45 -15.07
N GLU A 507 14.64 20.24 -14.04
CA GLU A 507 14.62 21.71 -14.10
C GLU A 507 15.98 22.31 -13.76
N LYS A 508 16.16 23.60 -14.05
CA LYS A 508 17.38 24.35 -13.74
C LYS A 508 17.04 25.55 -12.89
N LEU A 509 17.72 25.68 -11.75
CA LEU A 509 17.58 26.83 -10.87
C LEU A 509 18.48 27.96 -11.34
N TYR A 510 17.91 29.16 -11.49
CA TYR A 510 18.60 30.40 -11.83
C TYR A 510 18.38 31.48 -10.75
N ILE A 511 19.27 32.45 -10.72
CA ILE A 511 19.20 33.57 -9.79
C ILE A 511 19.51 34.92 -10.47
N ASN A 512 18.68 35.92 -10.17
CA ASN A 512 18.95 37.30 -10.44
C ASN A 512 19.29 38.03 -9.11
N ARG A 513 20.59 38.22 -8.84
CA ARG A 513 21.06 38.81 -7.58
C ARG A 513 20.76 40.29 -7.46
N GLU A 514 20.66 41.01 -8.57
CA GLU A 514 20.41 42.46 -8.60
C GLU A 514 18.96 42.78 -8.27
N GLU A 515 18.05 42.04 -8.89
CA GLU A 515 16.62 42.22 -8.69
C GLU A 515 16.10 41.42 -7.49
N GLY A 516 16.80 40.40 -7.04
CA GLY A 516 16.42 39.56 -5.89
C GLY A 516 15.43 38.45 -6.23
N PHE A 517 15.50 37.87 -7.42
CA PHE A 517 14.64 36.75 -7.85
C PHE A 517 15.41 35.44 -7.99
N ILE A 518 14.74 34.34 -7.71
CA ILE A 518 15.19 32.99 -8.03
C ILE A 518 14.06 32.25 -8.77
N GLY A 519 14.39 31.25 -9.56
CA GLY A 519 13.37 30.39 -10.19
C GLY A 519 13.88 29.64 -11.41
N THR A 520 13.01 28.77 -11.95
CA THR A 520 13.30 27.93 -13.13
C THR A 520 13.06 28.68 -14.44
N GLY A 521 12.21 29.71 -14.43
CA GLY A 521 11.88 30.55 -15.60
C GLY A 521 12.91 31.61 -15.95
N LEU A 522 13.93 31.86 -15.10
CA LEU A 522 14.93 32.91 -15.25
C LEU A 522 16.13 32.51 -16.14
N LYS A 523 15.85 31.95 -17.31
CA LYS A 523 16.86 31.30 -18.20
C LYS A 523 17.97 32.23 -18.70
N LYS A 524 17.85 33.56 -18.55
CA LYS A 524 18.85 34.58 -18.94
C LYS A 524 19.79 34.96 -17.81
N ASP A 525 19.49 34.57 -16.59
CA ASP A 525 20.21 34.91 -15.37
C ASP A 525 21.25 33.85 -14.98
N GLU A 526 21.93 34.04 -13.83
CA GLU A 526 22.97 33.15 -13.34
C GLU A 526 22.43 31.74 -13.05
N TYR A 527 22.97 30.71 -13.70
CA TYR A 527 22.64 29.30 -13.40
C TYR A 527 23.29 28.86 -12.10
N ILE A 528 22.52 28.17 -11.25
CA ILE A 528 22.99 27.63 -9.96
C ILE A 528 23.20 26.13 -10.03
N CYS A 529 22.14 25.37 -10.27
CA CYS A 529 22.18 23.89 -10.27
C CYS A 529 20.94 23.30 -10.97
N ASN A 530 20.97 22.00 -11.23
CA ASN A 530 19.78 21.27 -11.63
C ASN A 530 18.91 20.98 -10.38
N CYS A 531 17.59 20.99 -10.56
CA CYS A 531 16.61 20.85 -9.49
C CYS A 531 15.35 20.12 -9.98
N SER A 532 14.51 19.73 -9.05
CA SER A 532 13.16 19.22 -9.30
C SER A 532 12.11 20.26 -8.87
N ASP A 533 10.92 20.20 -9.43
CA ASP A 533 9.75 21.04 -9.08
C ASP A 533 9.29 20.90 -7.61
N ILE A 534 9.75 19.85 -6.92
CA ILE A 534 9.43 19.59 -5.51
C ILE A 534 10.55 19.96 -4.54
N ASP A 535 11.68 20.44 -5.04
CA ASP A 535 12.82 20.82 -4.21
C ASP A 535 12.55 22.10 -3.39
N ASP A 536 13.22 22.18 -2.25
CA ASP A 536 13.33 23.40 -1.46
C ASP A 536 14.68 24.07 -1.72
N VAL A 537 14.70 25.37 -1.71
CA VAL A 537 15.89 26.20 -1.96
C VAL A 537 16.27 26.94 -0.69
N ILE A 538 17.53 26.82 -0.26
CA ILE A 538 18.09 27.59 0.85
C ILE A 538 18.77 28.86 0.31
N ILE A 539 18.54 29.98 0.96
CA ILE A 539 19.05 31.27 0.57
C ILE A 539 19.69 31.92 1.77
N PHE A 540 20.97 32.34 1.65
CA PHE A 540 21.66 33.14 2.64
C PHE A 540 21.88 34.57 2.13
N TYR A 541 21.76 35.54 3.03
CA TYR A 541 21.92 36.94 2.75
C TYR A 541 23.17 37.53 3.42
N LYS A 542 23.68 38.64 2.88
CA LYS A 542 24.89 39.29 3.40
C LYS A 542 24.74 39.86 4.82
N ASP A 543 23.51 40.15 5.25
CA ASP A 543 23.20 40.62 6.60
C ASP A 543 23.15 39.53 7.66
N GLY A 544 23.34 38.25 7.26
CA GLY A 544 23.34 37.09 8.14
C GLY A 544 22.01 36.37 8.23
N LYS A 545 20.99 36.85 7.55
CA LYS A 545 19.71 36.13 7.47
C LYS A 545 19.77 34.98 6.48
N TYR A 546 18.86 34.02 6.67
CA TYR A 546 18.61 32.93 5.71
C TYR A 546 17.18 32.42 5.80
N LYS A 547 16.68 31.90 4.71
CA LYS A 547 15.37 31.27 4.62
C LYS A 547 15.37 30.12 3.64
N ILE A 548 14.35 29.25 3.77
CA ILE A 548 14.07 28.17 2.84
C ILE A 548 12.73 28.45 2.18
N VAL A 549 12.71 28.34 0.85
CA VAL A 549 11.51 28.52 0.03
C VAL A 549 11.34 27.34 -0.90
N ARG A 550 10.10 27.07 -1.31
CA ARG A 550 9.85 26.09 -2.36
C ARG A 550 10.22 26.67 -3.72
N ILE A 551 10.74 25.82 -4.59
CA ILE A 551 11.06 26.21 -5.96
C ILE A 551 9.79 26.63 -6.72
N SER A 552 9.92 27.61 -7.61
CA SER A 552 8.87 28.08 -8.51
C SER A 552 9.50 28.70 -9.76
N ASP A 553 8.69 29.03 -10.75
CA ASP A 553 9.18 29.62 -12.01
C ASP A 553 9.89 30.97 -11.80
N LYS A 554 9.34 31.85 -10.94
CA LYS A 554 9.94 33.14 -10.56
C LYS A 554 9.43 33.53 -9.17
N LEU A 555 10.35 33.65 -8.22
CA LEU A 555 10.02 34.02 -6.84
C LEU A 555 10.93 35.18 -6.40
N PHE A 556 10.31 36.22 -5.87
CA PHE A 556 11.04 37.29 -5.23
C PHE A 556 11.47 36.87 -3.82
N VAL A 557 12.78 36.89 -3.59
CA VAL A 557 13.33 36.41 -2.31
C VAL A 557 14.05 37.51 -1.56
N GLY A 558 14.23 38.68 -2.15
CA GLY A 558 14.92 39.83 -1.55
C GLY A 558 16.32 40.06 -2.13
N LYS A 559 16.87 41.24 -1.90
CA LYS A 559 18.21 41.66 -2.38
C LYS A 559 19.32 41.21 -1.42
N ASN A 560 20.57 41.46 -1.81
CA ASN A 560 21.77 41.11 -1.04
C ASN A 560 21.98 39.60 -0.81
N ILE A 561 21.59 38.79 -1.77
CA ILE A 561 21.76 37.34 -1.72
C ILE A 561 23.25 37.00 -1.76
N LEU A 562 23.70 36.20 -0.80
CA LEU A 562 25.04 35.68 -0.67
C LEU A 562 25.22 34.33 -1.33
N TYR A 563 24.32 33.36 -0.99
CA TYR A 563 24.39 31.99 -1.44
C TYR A 563 22.99 31.44 -1.68
N VAL A 564 22.84 30.59 -2.71
CA VAL A 564 21.61 29.85 -3.04
C VAL A 564 21.97 28.45 -3.47
N ASN A 565 21.25 27.47 -2.98
CA ASN A 565 21.36 26.09 -3.43
C ASN A 565 20.12 25.28 -3.01
N ILE A 566 19.99 24.03 -3.48
CA ILE A 566 18.96 23.09 -3.06
C ILE A 566 19.15 22.74 -1.58
N PHE A 567 18.07 22.77 -0.81
CA PHE A 567 18.04 22.38 0.57
C PHE A 567 17.64 20.91 0.70
N LYS A 568 18.49 20.08 1.31
CA LYS A 568 18.21 18.68 1.62
C LYS A 568 17.84 18.53 3.10
N LYS A 569 16.59 18.22 3.37
CA LYS A 569 16.10 17.97 4.73
C LYS A 569 16.85 16.79 5.36
N ASN A 570 17.22 16.89 6.64
CA ASN A 570 17.98 15.92 7.40
C ASN A 570 19.43 15.67 6.90
N ASP A 571 19.97 16.53 6.05
CA ASP A 571 21.37 16.46 5.64
C ASP A 571 22.28 16.99 6.77
N LYS A 572 22.98 16.06 7.42
CA LYS A 572 23.96 16.35 8.47
C LYS A 572 25.38 16.62 7.92
N ARG A 573 25.61 16.33 6.62
CA ARG A 573 26.93 16.42 6.00
C ARG A 573 27.25 17.78 5.39
N THR A 574 26.27 18.54 4.95
CA THR A 574 26.46 19.90 4.46
C THR A 574 26.74 20.85 5.62
N ILE A 575 28.00 21.28 5.74
CA ILE A 575 28.47 22.19 6.77
C ILE A 575 28.70 23.56 6.18
N TYR A 576 28.19 24.59 6.85
CA TYR A 576 28.41 26.01 6.51
C TYR A 576 29.51 26.55 7.38
N ASN A 577 30.63 27.01 6.77
CA ASN A 577 31.72 27.70 7.43
C ASN A 577 31.50 29.18 7.27
N VAL A 578 31.37 29.89 8.38
CA VAL A 578 30.97 31.31 8.38
C VAL A 578 31.85 32.14 9.28
N ILE A 579 32.27 33.32 8.81
CA ILE A 579 32.80 34.42 9.63
C ILE A 579 31.86 35.57 9.47
N TYR A 580 31.42 36.14 10.57
CA TYR A 580 30.55 37.29 10.58
C TYR A 580 31.07 38.35 11.55
N ARG A 581 30.74 39.61 11.28
CA ARG A 581 30.92 40.72 12.18
C ARG A 581 29.61 40.97 12.91
N ASP A 582 29.67 41.04 14.24
CA ASP A 582 28.50 41.25 15.08
C ASP A 582 28.29 42.77 15.32
N GLY A 583 27.24 43.32 14.71
CA GLY A 583 26.97 44.76 14.72
C GLY A 583 27.85 45.59 13.77
N LYS A 584 27.62 46.91 13.71
CA LYS A 584 28.29 47.81 12.78
C LYS A 584 29.77 47.98 13.09
N GLU A 585 30.16 48.01 14.37
CA GLU A 585 31.53 48.16 14.88
C GLU A 585 31.97 47.01 15.77
N GLY A 586 31.26 45.86 15.69
CA GLY A 586 31.46 44.73 16.55
C GLY A 586 32.61 43.80 16.18
N PHE A 587 32.83 42.78 17.00
CA PHE A 587 33.91 41.82 16.83
C PHE A 587 33.58 40.80 15.73
N HIS A 588 34.60 40.14 15.24
CA HIS A 588 34.43 39.05 14.23
C HIS A 588 34.45 37.70 14.91
N TYR A 589 33.43 36.89 14.57
CA TYR A 589 33.25 35.53 15.04
C TYR A 589 33.35 34.53 13.91
N ILE A 590 33.88 33.36 14.22
CA ILE A 590 34.02 32.23 13.31
C ILE A 590 33.20 31.02 13.83
N LYS A 591 32.44 30.38 12.97
CA LYS A 591 31.67 29.18 13.31
C LYS A 591 31.45 28.23 12.16
N ARG A 592 31.15 26.99 12.53
CA ARG A 592 30.71 25.92 11.64
C ARG A 592 29.40 25.39 12.14
N PHE A 593 28.44 25.16 11.22
CA PHE A 593 27.13 24.59 11.59
C PHE A 593 26.47 23.91 10.39
N ASN A 594 25.48 23.04 10.67
CA ASN A 594 24.60 22.47 9.68
C ASN A 594 23.16 22.99 9.87
N ILE A 595 22.30 22.72 8.88
CA ILE A 595 20.87 23.02 8.90
C ILE A 595 20.14 21.78 8.44
N THR A 596 19.53 21.03 9.38
CA THR A 596 18.87 19.76 9.11
C THR A 596 17.36 19.91 8.93
N SER A 597 16.74 20.87 9.61
CA SER A 597 15.28 21.11 9.54
C SER A 597 14.95 22.59 9.68
N MET A 598 13.94 23.06 8.95
CA MET A 598 13.48 24.45 8.97
C MET A 598 12.00 24.51 8.55
N ILE A 599 11.33 25.60 8.94
CA ILE A 599 9.98 25.92 8.45
C ILE A 599 10.15 26.78 7.19
N ARG A 600 9.44 26.47 6.13
CA ARG A 600 9.44 27.24 4.87
C ARG A 600 8.98 28.68 5.11
N ASP A 601 9.48 29.58 4.30
CA ASP A 601 9.12 31.02 4.24
C ASP A 601 9.41 31.81 5.53
N ARG A 602 10.00 31.18 6.55
CA ARG A 602 10.43 31.81 7.77
C ARG A 602 11.89 32.26 7.66
N GLU A 603 12.17 33.51 8.07
CA GLU A 603 13.53 34.05 8.17
C GLU A 603 14.19 33.63 9.48
N TYR A 604 15.45 33.29 9.40
CA TYR A 604 16.32 32.91 10.51
C TYR A 604 17.62 33.69 10.42
N ASP A 605 18.35 33.85 11.52
CA ASP A 605 19.61 34.58 11.60
C ASP A 605 20.78 33.67 11.93
N VAL A 606 21.88 33.81 11.20
CA VAL A 606 23.16 33.12 11.47
C VAL A 606 23.96 33.88 12.51
N THR A 607 23.76 35.20 12.61
CA THR A 607 24.43 36.10 13.58
C THR A 607 23.70 36.11 14.93
N GLN A 608 24.02 37.02 15.82
CA GLN A 608 23.26 37.18 17.06
C GLN A 608 22.08 38.14 16.93
N GLY A 609 21.77 38.61 15.70
CA GLY A 609 20.66 39.53 15.44
C GLY A 609 20.99 41.00 15.76
N THR A 610 22.22 41.31 16.11
CA THR A 610 22.66 42.70 16.39
C THR A 610 22.52 43.54 15.11
N PRO A 611 21.83 44.68 15.15
CA PRO A 611 21.67 45.55 13.97
C PRO A 611 23.03 45.96 13.34
N GLY A 612 23.14 45.76 12.00
CA GLY A 612 24.37 46.02 11.27
C GLY A 612 25.38 44.87 11.23
N SER A 613 25.03 43.72 11.74
CA SER A 613 25.80 42.47 11.55
C SER A 613 25.92 42.12 10.07
N LYS A 614 27.04 41.51 9.70
CA LYS A 614 27.33 41.18 8.30
C LYS A 614 28.21 39.95 8.20
N ILE A 615 27.88 39.04 7.28
CA ILE A 615 28.76 37.91 6.91
C ILE A 615 29.92 38.49 6.08
N VAL A 616 31.14 38.16 6.47
CA VAL A 616 32.38 38.60 5.80
C VAL A 616 33.09 37.45 5.07
N TYR A 617 32.79 36.21 5.45
CA TYR A 617 33.24 35.01 4.76
C TYR A 617 32.19 33.92 4.88
N PHE A 618 31.98 33.16 3.80
CA PHE A 618 31.00 32.10 3.75
C PHE A 618 31.42 31.02 2.76
N THR A 619 31.36 29.74 3.17
CA THR A 619 31.44 28.58 2.29
C THR A 619 30.38 27.54 2.69
N ALA A 620 29.86 26.83 1.70
CA ALA A 620 28.98 25.68 1.89
C ALA A 620 29.74 24.41 1.48
N ASN A 621 29.89 23.50 2.41
CA ASN A 621 30.77 22.33 2.29
C ASN A 621 29.91 21.03 2.35
N PRO A 622 29.58 20.41 1.20
CA PRO A 622 28.64 19.30 1.13
C PRO A 622 29.09 18.01 1.87
N ASN A 623 30.36 17.91 2.17
CA ASN A 623 30.93 16.76 2.89
C ASN A 623 31.67 17.17 4.18
N GLY A 624 31.37 18.36 4.72
CA GLY A 624 32.00 18.85 5.95
C GLY A 624 33.47 19.24 5.79
N GLU A 625 33.89 19.66 4.60
CA GLU A 625 35.24 20.14 4.33
C GLU A 625 35.57 21.35 5.20
N ALA A 626 36.84 21.44 5.60
CA ALA A 626 37.36 22.50 6.46
C ALA A 626 38.59 23.14 5.83
N GLU A 627 38.38 24.31 5.26
CA GLU A 627 39.43 25.08 4.59
C GLU A 627 40.30 25.87 5.58
N VAL A 628 41.54 26.16 5.15
CA VAL A 628 42.47 27.14 5.81
C VAL A 628 42.34 28.48 5.11
N ILE A 629 42.06 29.49 5.86
CA ILE A 629 41.91 30.88 5.40
C ILE A 629 43.03 31.80 5.86
N LYS A 630 43.34 32.80 5.05
CA LYS A 630 44.23 33.90 5.38
C LYS A 630 43.41 35.14 5.71
N VAL A 631 43.53 35.65 6.93
CA VAL A 631 42.84 36.83 7.44
C VAL A 631 43.79 38.01 7.42
N THR A 632 43.44 39.10 6.76
CA THR A 632 44.19 40.34 6.72
C THR A 632 43.39 41.39 7.48
N LEU A 633 44.00 42.00 8.49
CA LEU A 633 43.42 43.08 9.31
C LEU A 633 43.67 44.45 8.71
N ARG A 634 42.82 45.42 9.02
CA ARG A 634 43.12 46.83 8.71
C ARG A 634 44.29 47.32 9.57
N PRO A 635 45.26 48.05 9.00
CA PRO A 635 46.36 48.60 9.75
C PRO A 635 45.87 49.50 10.90
N ASN A 636 46.34 49.20 12.12
CA ASN A 636 46.09 50.00 13.31
C ASN A 636 47.38 49.98 14.15
N PRO A 637 47.85 51.14 14.72
CA PRO A 637 49.08 51.18 15.48
C PRO A 637 49.21 50.22 16.64
N ARG A 638 48.08 49.70 17.15
CA ARG A 638 48.02 48.74 18.27
C ARG A 638 48.12 47.29 17.83
N ILE A 639 48.14 46.99 16.50
CA ILE A 639 48.12 45.63 15.98
C ILE A 639 49.52 45.26 15.49
N LYS A 640 50.18 44.33 16.17
CA LYS A 640 51.52 43.85 15.81
C LYS A 640 51.55 42.89 14.64
N LYS A 641 50.51 42.07 14.46
CA LYS A 641 50.37 41.04 13.39
C LYS A 641 49.15 41.30 12.53
N LEU A 642 49.39 41.86 11.33
CA LEU A 642 48.32 42.22 10.40
C LEU A 642 47.74 41.09 9.60
N ILE A 643 48.45 39.94 9.51
CA ILE A 643 48.03 38.76 8.75
C ILE A 643 48.19 37.54 9.60
N PHE A 644 47.16 36.70 9.65
CA PHE A 644 47.22 35.40 10.30
C PHE A 644 46.38 34.38 9.52
N GLU A 645 46.62 33.13 9.78
CA GLU A 645 45.90 32.03 9.20
C GLU A 645 44.97 31.41 10.23
N LYS A 646 43.81 30.92 9.77
CA LYS A 646 42.87 30.21 10.61
C LYS A 646 42.35 28.98 9.86
N ASP A 647 42.46 27.85 10.52
CA ASP A 647 41.97 26.57 10.03
C ASP A 647 40.59 26.30 10.60
N PHE A 648 39.61 26.05 9.72
CA PHE A 648 38.24 25.67 10.11
C PHE A 648 38.13 24.31 10.74
N SER A 649 39.06 23.36 10.47
CA SER A 649 39.09 22.04 11.13
C SER A 649 39.20 22.14 12.66
N THR A 650 39.84 23.22 13.17
CA THR A 650 39.96 23.52 14.61
C THR A 650 38.67 24.08 15.25
N ILE A 651 37.63 24.29 14.46
CA ILE A 651 36.34 24.85 14.92
C ILE A 651 35.30 23.71 14.95
N ASN A 652 34.80 23.44 16.14
CA ASN A 652 33.75 22.42 16.31
C ASN A 652 32.45 22.85 15.60
N ILE A 653 31.77 21.87 15.01
CA ILE A 653 30.44 22.03 14.43
C ILE A 653 29.45 22.18 15.59
N LYS A 654 28.73 23.30 15.65
CA LYS A 654 27.77 23.64 16.70
C LYS A 654 26.39 23.95 16.10
N GLY A 655 25.39 24.11 16.95
CA GLY A 655 24.05 24.51 16.51
C GLY A 655 24.05 25.86 15.76
N LYS A 656 23.14 26.01 14.79
CA LYS A 656 22.99 27.19 13.94
C LYS A 656 22.87 28.51 14.70
N GLN A 657 22.31 28.52 15.90
CA GLN A 657 22.14 29.72 16.77
C GLN A 657 23.36 30.04 17.62
N SER A 658 24.41 29.22 17.62
CA SER A 658 25.60 29.45 18.44
C SER A 658 26.29 30.76 17.97
N MET A 659 26.87 31.51 18.91
CA MET A 659 27.66 32.73 18.62
C MET A 659 28.93 32.39 17.83
N GLY A 660 29.49 31.21 18.01
CA GLY A 660 30.79 30.82 17.46
C GLY A 660 31.94 31.21 18.34
N ASN A 661 33.16 31.06 17.83
CA ASN A 661 34.40 31.42 18.53
C ASN A 661 34.83 32.84 18.11
N LEU A 662 35.37 33.61 19.03
CA LEU A 662 35.92 34.91 18.69
C LEU A 662 37.13 34.74 17.76
N LEU A 663 37.05 35.31 16.56
CA LEU A 663 38.16 35.32 15.59
C LEU A 663 39.12 36.46 15.87
N THR A 664 38.60 37.66 15.97
CA THR A 664 39.39 38.88 16.24
C THR A 664 38.51 40.04 16.70
N LYS A 665 39.09 40.89 17.57
CA LYS A 665 38.49 42.17 17.98
C LYS A 665 38.84 43.32 17.02
N ALA A 666 39.80 43.06 16.10
CA ALA A 666 40.24 44.07 15.14
C ALA A 666 39.40 44.03 13.86
N GLU A 667 39.34 45.13 13.14
CA GLU A 667 38.62 45.23 11.89
C GLU A 667 39.33 44.43 10.79
N VAL A 668 38.58 43.51 10.17
CA VAL A 668 39.06 42.65 9.08
C VAL A 668 38.99 43.45 7.76
N HIS A 669 40.10 43.50 7.03
CA HIS A 669 40.18 44.12 5.71
C HIS A 669 39.77 43.12 4.61
N LYS A 670 40.36 41.88 4.64
CA LYS A 670 40.13 40.86 3.62
C LYS A 670 40.32 39.46 4.23
N ILE A 671 39.47 38.56 3.78
CA ILE A 671 39.63 37.10 4.02
C ILE A 671 39.76 36.43 2.67
N SER A 672 40.78 35.56 2.52
CA SER A 672 40.99 34.75 1.30
C SER A 672 41.24 33.31 1.67
N LEU A 673 40.76 32.41 0.81
CA LEU A 673 41.08 31.00 0.88
C LEU A 673 42.58 30.83 0.68
N LYS A 674 43.26 30.08 1.57
CA LYS A 674 44.66 29.68 1.44
C LYS A 674 44.76 28.27 0.90
N GLN A 675 44.02 27.32 1.50
CA GLN A 675 44.04 25.94 1.15
C GLN A 675 42.68 25.33 1.37
N ARG A 676 42.20 24.49 0.45
CA ARG A 676 41.05 23.61 0.66
C ARG A 676 41.44 22.50 1.61
N GLY A 677 40.60 22.18 2.58
CA GLY A 677 40.82 21.11 3.56
C GLY A 677 39.97 19.89 3.27
N GLY A 678 40.28 18.80 3.94
CA GLY A 678 39.54 17.56 3.87
C GLY A 678 38.25 17.58 4.71
N SER A 679 37.45 16.52 4.60
CA SER A 679 36.25 16.31 5.41
C SER A 679 36.59 16.09 6.89
N THR A 680 35.85 16.76 7.79
CA THR A 680 35.95 16.52 9.25
C THR A 680 34.88 15.54 9.77
N LEU A 681 34.08 14.92 8.88
CA LEU A 681 32.93 14.06 9.20
C LEU A 681 33.17 12.58 8.89
N GLY A 682 34.44 12.20 8.62
CA GLY A 682 34.75 10.85 8.13
C GLY A 682 34.41 10.62 6.66
N GLY A 683 34.69 9.43 6.15
CA GLY A 683 34.50 9.09 4.74
C GLY A 683 33.05 9.13 4.31
N ARG A 684 32.83 9.33 3.01
CA ARG A 684 31.50 9.22 2.37
C ARG A 684 31.37 7.87 1.72
N LYS A 685 30.32 7.13 2.06
CA LYS A 685 30.00 5.83 1.44
C LYS A 685 29.60 6.03 -0.01
N VAL A 686 30.21 5.26 -0.92
CA VAL A 686 30.01 5.33 -2.37
C VAL A 686 29.67 3.95 -2.91
N TRP A 687 28.68 3.90 -3.80
CA TRP A 687 28.28 2.69 -4.53
C TRP A 687 28.36 2.94 -6.03
N PHE A 688 28.58 1.88 -6.78
CA PHE A 688 28.53 1.87 -8.23
C PHE A 688 27.34 1.05 -8.74
N ASP A 689 26.50 1.68 -9.54
CA ASP A 689 25.34 1.05 -10.16
C ASP A 689 25.70 0.59 -11.58
N HIS A 690 25.80 -0.73 -11.77
CA HIS A 690 26.15 -1.35 -13.04
C HIS A 690 25.08 -1.18 -14.13
N ASP A 691 23.81 -0.94 -13.77
CA ASP A 691 22.70 -0.78 -14.71
C ASP A 691 22.74 0.58 -15.41
N VAL A 692 23.14 1.62 -14.69
CA VAL A 692 23.24 2.99 -15.20
C VAL A 692 24.68 3.47 -15.42
N LEU A 693 25.67 2.67 -15.05
CA LEU A 693 27.11 2.96 -15.16
C LEU A 693 27.50 4.27 -14.47
N ARG A 694 26.97 4.49 -13.25
CA ARG A 694 27.21 5.71 -12.45
C ARG A 694 27.41 5.39 -10.98
N LEU A 695 28.03 6.34 -10.30
CA LEU A 695 28.16 6.34 -8.85
C LEU A 695 26.87 6.84 -8.20
N ASN A 696 26.65 6.38 -6.97
CA ASN A 696 25.57 6.89 -6.12
C ASN A 696 25.95 6.85 -4.63
N TYR A 697 25.19 7.54 -3.81
CA TYR A 697 25.31 7.58 -2.35
C TYR A 697 24.10 6.94 -1.65
N ASP A 698 23.24 6.31 -2.42
CA ASP A 698 21.92 5.82 -1.98
C ASP A 698 21.90 4.31 -1.66
N GLY A 699 23.07 3.64 -1.71
CA GLY A 699 23.21 2.22 -1.39
C GLY A 699 22.85 1.27 -2.55
N ARG A 700 22.85 1.74 -3.80
CA ARG A 700 22.48 0.93 -4.96
C ARG A 700 23.68 0.35 -5.67
N GLY A 701 23.65 -0.95 -5.95
CA GLY A 701 24.73 -1.66 -6.65
C GLY A 701 25.89 -2.04 -5.75
N GLN A 702 27.09 -2.09 -6.33
CA GLN A 702 28.32 -2.51 -5.66
C GLN A 702 28.83 -1.44 -4.69
N TYR A 703 29.06 -1.81 -3.43
CA TYR A 703 29.70 -0.93 -2.46
C TYR A 703 31.20 -0.80 -2.73
N LEU A 704 31.67 0.43 -2.93
CA LEU A 704 33.08 0.72 -3.23
C LEU A 704 33.89 1.12 -1.99
N GLY A 705 33.25 1.44 -0.87
CA GLY A 705 33.91 1.85 0.36
C GLY A 705 33.56 3.26 0.83
N GLU A 706 34.28 3.72 1.86
CA GLU A 706 34.19 5.10 2.37
C GLU A 706 35.29 5.95 1.74
N PHE A 707 34.90 7.10 1.16
CA PHE A 707 35.78 8.00 0.43
C PHE A 707 35.96 9.32 1.17
N GLN A 708 37.20 9.75 1.27
CA GLN A 708 37.58 11.11 1.67
C GLN A 708 37.91 11.95 0.43
N SER A 709 38.12 13.26 0.60
CA SER A 709 38.32 14.20 -0.53
C SER A 709 39.52 13.86 -1.42
N GLU A 710 40.50 13.15 -0.92
CA GLU A 710 41.72 12.78 -1.63
C GLU A 710 41.65 11.39 -2.31
N ASP A 711 40.62 10.62 -1.96
CA ASP A 711 40.42 9.29 -2.50
C ASP A 711 39.97 9.32 -3.98
N SER A 712 40.38 8.32 -4.72
CA SER A 712 39.99 8.14 -6.10
C SER A 712 39.48 6.74 -6.36
N ILE A 713 38.82 6.55 -7.49
CA ILE A 713 38.27 5.28 -7.95
C ILE A 713 39.19 4.75 -9.03
N LEU A 714 39.60 3.49 -8.91
CA LEU A 714 40.27 2.74 -9.95
C LEU A 714 39.23 2.09 -10.86
N VAL A 715 39.41 2.30 -12.17
CA VAL A 715 38.59 1.67 -13.20
C VAL A 715 39.51 0.85 -14.10
N VAL A 716 39.18 -0.43 -14.27
CA VAL A 716 39.93 -1.38 -15.12
C VAL A 716 38.97 -1.98 -16.12
N HIS A 717 39.31 -1.90 -17.40
CA HIS A 717 38.52 -2.39 -18.52
C HIS A 717 39.01 -3.79 -18.95
N LYS A 718 38.10 -4.53 -19.62
CA LYS A 718 38.39 -5.86 -20.17
C LYS A 718 39.48 -5.86 -21.26
N ASN A 719 39.68 -4.72 -21.95
CA ASN A 719 40.71 -4.53 -22.94
C ASN A 719 42.12 -4.23 -22.37
N GLY A 720 42.25 -4.24 -21.02
CA GLY A 720 43.52 -3.96 -20.35
C GLY A 720 43.79 -2.48 -20.08
N GLU A 721 42.89 -1.60 -20.43
CA GLU A 721 42.99 -0.19 -20.09
C GLU A 721 42.59 0.06 -18.63
N PHE A 722 43.27 1.01 -17.99
CA PHE A 722 42.92 1.48 -16.66
C PHE A 722 43.12 2.99 -16.51
N TYR A 723 42.38 3.59 -15.56
CA TYR A 723 42.57 4.99 -15.17
C TYR A 723 41.95 5.21 -13.78
N THR A 724 42.22 6.37 -13.16
CA THR A 724 41.60 6.76 -11.91
C THR A 724 40.72 7.99 -12.09
N THR A 725 39.58 8.05 -11.40
CA THR A 725 38.69 9.20 -11.38
C THR A 725 38.42 9.65 -9.94
N ASP A 726 37.90 10.85 -9.79
CA ASP A 726 37.23 11.27 -8.54
C ASP A 726 35.90 10.52 -8.38
N PHE A 727 35.22 10.70 -7.24
CA PHE A 727 33.93 10.09 -6.95
C PHE A 727 32.75 11.05 -7.17
N ASP A 728 32.83 11.95 -8.19
CA ASP A 728 31.73 12.79 -8.60
C ASP A 728 30.60 11.96 -9.22
N LEU A 729 29.35 12.16 -8.76
CA LEU A 729 28.16 11.48 -9.27
C LEU A 729 27.87 11.76 -10.76
N ASN A 730 28.46 12.81 -11.33
CA ASN A 730 28.33 13.15 -12.75
C ASN A 730 29.21 12.27 -13.66
N ASN A 731 30.17 11.57 -13.09
CA ASN A 731 31.02 10.65 -13.85
C ASN A 731 30.18 9.57 -14.49
N HIS A 732 30.44 9.31 -15.77
CA HIS A 732 29.83 8.22 -16.53
C HIS A 732 30.93 7.25 -16.93
N TYR A 733 30.66 5.97 -16.72
CA TYR A 733 31.62 4.90 -16.98
C TYR A 733 31.18 4.06 -18.19
N ASP A 734 32.15 3.39 -18.82
CA ASP A 734 31.88 2.53 -19.97
C ASP A 734 31.31 1.16 -19.52
N ALA A 735 30.61 0.47 -20.41
CA ALA A 735 29.98 -0.83 -20.12
C ALA A 735 30.96 -2.02 -20.05
N ASP A 736 32.19 -1.85 -20.53
CA ASP A 736 33.20 -2.90 -20.59
C ASP A 736 34.12 -2.95 -19.34
N ILE A 737 33.68 -2.38 -18.23
CA ILE A 737 34.41 -2.44 -16.98
C ILE A 737 34.55 -3.88 -16.51
N GLN A 738 35.78 -4.25 -16.11
CA GLN A 738 36.11 -5.50 -15.46
C GLN A 738 36.15 -5.34 -13.94
N PHE A 739 36.82 -4.27 -13.45
CA PHE A 739 36.88 -3.93 -12.03
C PHE A 739 36.65 -2.42 -11.83
N ILE A 740 35.89 -2.11 -10.79
CA ILE A 740 35.76 -0.76 -10.27
C ILE A 740 35.80 -0.82 -8.74
N GLU A 741 36.75 -0.11 -8.15
CA GLU A 741 36.96 -0.11 -6.71
C GLU A 741 37.61 1.19 -6.22
N LYS A 742 37.67 1.39 -4.90
CA LYS A 742 38.50 2.45 -4.31
C LYS A 742 39.97 2.21 -4.62
N PHE A 743 40.65 3.21 -5.19
CA PHE A 743 42.06 3.09 -5.53
C PHE A 743 42.93 2.92 -4.29
N ASN A 744 43.79 1.92 -4.33
CA ASN A 744 44.82 1.67 -3.31
C ASN A 744 46.17 1.48 -4.02
N ALA A 745 47.13 2.38 -3.74
CA ALA A 745 48.44 2.38 -4.39
C ALA A 745 49.30 1.15 -4.01
N ASP A 746 49.05 0.59 -2.82
CA ASP A 746 49.80 -0.54 -2.28
C ASP A 746 49.23 -1.90 -2.68
N LYS A 747 48.03 -1.93 -3.32
CA LYS A 747 47.40 -3.17 -3.74
C LYS A 747 48.08 -3.77 -4.92
N VAL A 748 48.59 -5.00 -4.75
CA VAL A 748 49.29 -5.75 -5.79
C VAL A 748 48.30 -6.54 -6.63
N TRP A 749 48.41 -6.42 -7.93
CA TRP A 749 47.62 -7.14 -8.91
C TRP A 749 48.46 -8.17 -9.63
N THR A 750 47.86 -9.28 -9.99
CA THR A 750 48.48 -10.35 -10.77
C THR A 750 47.71 -10.53 -12.08
N ALA A 751 48.41 -10.40 -13.17
CA ALA A 751 47.83 -10.63 -14.50
C ALA A 751 48.53 -11.74 -15.25
N VAL A 752 47.77 -12.59 -15.92
CA VAL A 752 48.21 -13.54 -16.91
C VAL A 752 47.73 -13.08 -18.26
N LEU A 753 48.60 -12.98 -19.20
CA LEU A 753 48.34 -12.52 -20.56
C LEU A 753 49.10 -13.35 -21.63
N TYR A 754 48.52 -13.44 -22.81
CA TYR A 754 49.23 -13.89 -23.98
C TYR A 754 49.94 -12.70 -24.64
N ASP A 755 51.26 -12.76 -24.77
CA ASP A 755 52.07 -11.69 -25.39
C ASP A 755 52.23 -11.99 -26.88
N ALA A 756 51.54 -11.20 -27.71
CA ALA A 756 51.58 -11.35 -29.17
C ALA A 756 52.96 -11.09 -29.77
N ASP A 757 53.82 -10.28 -29.15
CA ASP A 757 55.21 -10.04 -29.56
C ASP A 757 56.15 -11.21 -29.24
N GLN A 758 55.67 -12.17 -28.44
CA GLN A 758 56.45 -13.31 -27.95
C GLN A 758 55.79 -14.65 -28.31
N GLN A 759 55.36 -14.80 -29.58
CA GLN A 759 54.72 -16.01 -30.09
C GLN A 759 53.46 -16.46 -29.36
N ASN A 760 52.72 -15.53 -28.77
CA ASN A 760 51.53 -15.79 -27.96
C ASN A 760 51.74 -16.75 -26.77
N TYR A 761 52.95 -16.76 -26.18
CA TYR A 761 53.14 -17.49 -24.94
C TYR A 761 52.48 -16.81 -23.75
N PRO A 762 52.02 -17.55 -22.74
CA PRO A 762 51.45 -17.00 -21.54
C PRO A 762 52.53 -16.40 -20.62
N TYR A 763 52.33 -15.15 -20.26
CA TYR A 763 53.21 -14.41 -19.33
C TYR A 763 52.42 -14.04 -18.06
N LEU A 764 53.10 -14.21 -16.91
CA LEU A 764 52.62 -13.81 -15.60
C LEU A 764 53.36 -12.55 -15.14
N LYS A 765 52.62 -11.55 -14.67
CA LYS A 765 53.19 -10.36 -14.07
C LYS A 765 52.46 -9.93 -12.83
N ARG A 766 53.17 -9.34 -11.88
CA ARG A 766 52.66 -8.74 -10.67
C ARG A 766 53.04 -7.27 -10.63
N PHE A 767 52.07 -6.38 -10.33
CA PHE A 767 52.27 -4.94 -10.37
C PHE A 767 51.30 -4.22 -9.50
N THR A 768 51.53 -2.92 -9.29
CA THR A 768 50.55 -1.99 -8.67
C THR A 768 50.10 -1.01 -9.74
N PHE A 769 48.83 -0.60 -9.69
CA PHE A 769 48.31 0.47 -10.54
C PHE A 769 48.82 1.83 -10.03
N GLU A 770 49.08 2.75 -10.96
CA GLU A 770 49.48 4.13 -10.67
C GLU A 770 48.24 5.05 -10.71
N GLN A 771 48.16 6.02 -9.83
CA GLN A 771 47.08 7.03 -9.89
C GLN A 771 47.25 7.91 -11.15
N THR A 772 46.32 7.82 -12.07
CA THR A 772 46.37 8.55 -13.33
C THR A 772 44.99 8.78 -13.93
N SER A 773 44.72 10.01 -14.32
CA SER A 773 43.49 10.35 -15.04
C SER A 773 43.53 10.01 -16.54
N LYS A 774 44.71 9.69 -17.07
CA LYS A 774 44.88 9.27 -18.47
C LYS A 774 44.73 7.76 -18.56
N ARG A 775 44.02 7.28 -19.58
CA ARG A 775 43.94 5.86 -19.87
C ARG A 775 45.33 5.30 -20.17
N GLN A 776 45.73 4.29 -19.44
CA GLN A 776 46.94 3.51 -19.60
C GLN A 776 46.56 2.07 -19.86
N ASN A 777 47.45 1.30 -20.55
CA ASN A 777 47.21 -0.12 -20.79
C ASN A 777 48.29 -0.96 -20.11
N TYR A 778 47.85 -1.89 -19.22
CA TYR A 778 48.76 -2.78 -18.52
C TYR A 778 49.10 -4.06 -19.33
N LEU A 779 48.43 -4.35 -20.44
CA LEU A 779 48.77 -5.51 -21.30
C LEU A 779 49.98 -5.23 -22.24
N GLY A 780 50.35 -3.94 -22.38
CA GLY A 780 51.44 -3.53 -23.28
C GLY A 780 50.92 -2.76 -24.50
N GLU A 781 51.82 -2.41 -25.42
CA GLU A 781 51.49 -1.59 -26.60
C GLU A 781 50.83 -2.38 -27.76
N ASN A 782 51.04 -3.70 -27.79
CA ASN A 782 50.48 -4.52 -28.86
C ASN A 782 49.00 -4.80 -28.63
N LYS A 783 48.14 -4.37 -29.57
CA LYS A 783 46.69 -4.55 -29.53
C LYS A 783 46.21 -6.01 -29.58
N HIS A 784 47.08 -6.93 -29.97
CA HIS A 784 46.78 -8.36 -30.05
C HIS A 784 47.13 -9.12 -28.75
N ASN A 785 47.66 -8.44 -27.73
CA ASN A 785 47.81 -9.03 -26.44
C ASN A 785 46.46 -9.34 -25.82
N GLN A 786 46.33 -10.53 -25.26
CA GLN A 786 45.06 -10.98 -24.69
C GLN A 786 45.20 -11.23 -23.20
N LEU A 787 44.32 -10.64 -22.43
CA LEU A 787 44.19 -10.93 -20.99
C LEU A 787 43.57 -12.32 -20.81
N VAL A 788 44.21 -13.16 -20.00
CA VAL A 788 43.69 -14.46 -19.62
C VAL A 788 43.04 -14.37 -18.25
N LEU A 789 43.74 -13.76 -17.27
CA LEU A 789 43.28 -13.63 -15.89
C LEU A 789 43.83 -12.35 -15.28
N LEU A 790 43.01 -11.67 -14.50
CA LEU A 790 43.41 -10.58 -13.61
C LEU A 790 42.91 -10.87 -12.23
N SER A 791 43.82 -11.05 -11.27
CA SER A 791 43.52 -11.34 -9.87
C SER A 791 43.92 -10.17 -8.99
N SER A 792 43.08 -9.88 -8.01
CA SER A 792 43.33 -8.93 -6.93
C SER A 792 43.77 -9.62 -5.62
N GLU A 793 43.91 -10.94 -5.63
CA GLU A 793 44.36 -11.72 -4.45
C GLU A 793 45.79 -11.38 -4.08
N ALA A 794 46.10 -11.36 -2.80
CA ALA A 794 47.46 -11.05 -2.33
C ALA A 794 48.49 -12.15 -2.71
N TYR A 795 48.07 -13.41 -2.65
CA TYR A 795 48.86 -14.60 -2.95
C TYR A 795 48.14 -15.51 -3.93
N PRO A 796 48.00 -15.11 -5.20
CA PRO A 796 47.25 -15.91 -6.17
C PRO A 796 47.99 -17.20 -6.48
N ARG A 797 47.24 -18.30 -6.55
CA ARG A 797 47.69 -19.62 -6.91
C ARG A 797 47.05 -20.03 -8.22
N LEU A 798 47.82 -20.37 -9.22
CA LEU A 798 47.33 -20.62 -10.57
C LEU A 798 47.56 -22.07 -10.94
N GLN A 799 46.57 -22.65 -11.65
CA GLN A 799 46.71 -23.94 -12.32
C GLN A 799 46.73 -23.71 -13.83
N VAL A 800 47.81 -24.15 -14.47
CA VAL A 800 47.95 -24.11 -15.95
C VAL A 800 47.66 -25.51 -16.47
N VAL A 801 46.59 -25.66 -17.20
CA VAL A 801 46.17 -26.90 -17.85
C VAL A 801 46.69 -26.90 -19.30
N PHE A 802 47.38 -27.96 -19.67
CA PHE A 802 47.97 -28.07 -21.03
C PHE A 802 46.97 -28.66 -22.02
N GLY A 803 47.05 -28.21 -23.27
CA GLY A 803 46.12 -28.59 -24.35
C GLY A 803 46.84 -29.01 -25.61
N GLY A 804 46.11 -29.40 -26.64
CA GLY A 804 46.60 -29.81 -27.92
C GLY A 804 47.60 -30.97 -27.85
N HIS A 805 48.79 -30.80 -28.42
CA HIS A 805 49.85 -31.81 -28.40
C HIS A 805 50.48 -32.02 -27.02
N ASP A 806 50.25 -31.09 -26.09
CA ASP A 806 50.80 -31.13 -24.72
C ASP A 806 49.80 -31.60 -23.65
N SER A 807 48.62 -32.03 -24.06
CA SER A 807 47.52 -32.42 -23.17
C SER A 807 47.80 -33.61 -22.22
N PHE A 808 48.87 -34.37 -22.53
CA PHE A 808 49.32 -35.49 -21.69
C PHE A 808 50.14 -35.06 -20.46
N ARG A 809 50.46 -33.75 -20.38
CA ARG A 809 51.24 -33.19 -19.24
C ARG A 809 50.36 -32.98 -18.05
N GLU A 810 50.91 -33.24 -16.85
CA GLU A 810 50.28 -32.85 -15.61
C GLU A 810 50.12 -31.32 -15.54
N ALA A 811 49.02 -30.85 -14.96
CA ALA A 811 48.78 -29.43 -14.77
C ALA A 811 49.88 -28.78 -13.91
N LEU A 812 50.38 -27.64 -14.35
CA LEU A 812 51.44 -26.89 -13.65
C LEU A 812 50.76 -25.96 -12.63
N ILE A 813 51.09 -26.16 -11.34
CA ILE A 813 50.66 -25.28 -10.25
C ILE A 813 51.72 -24.22 -10.01
N VAL A 814 51.33 -22.94 -10.01
CA VAL A 814 52.21 -21.79 -9.88
C VAL A 814 51.76 -20.91 -8.75
N GLU A 815 52.59 -20.74 -7.73
CA GLU A 815 52.43 -19.71 -6.70
C GLU A 815 52.93 -18.38 -7.27
N ALA A 816 52.00 -17.45 -7.64
CA ALA A 816 52.39 -16.25 -8.37
C ALA A 816 53.36 -15.35 -7.60
N SER A 817 53.29 -15.33 -6.28
CA SER A 817 54.17 -14.56 -5.39
C SER A 817 55.63 -15.04 -5.42
N ASP A 818 55.81 -16.36 -5.56
CA ASP A 818 57.14 -16.98 -5.55
C ASP A 818 57.70 -17.02 -6.98
N PHE A 819 56.84 -17.00 -8.01
CA PHE A 819 57.21 -17.08 -9.41
C PHE A 819 57.75 -15.76 -9.97
N VAL A 820 57.09 -14.63 -9.67
CA VAL A 820 57.49 -13.30 -10.14
C VAL A 820 57.26 -12.21 -9.10
N GLY A 821 58.31 -11.39 -8.89
CA GLY A 821 58.23 -10.23 -8.01
C GLY A 821 57.37 -9.07 -8.58
N VAL A 822 56.89 -8.19 -7.70
CA VAL A 822 56.15 -6.99 -8.11
C VAL A 822 57.04 -6.02 -8.88
N LYS A 823 56.55 -5.56 -10.02
CA LYS A 823 57.25 -4.60 -10.92
C LYS A 823 56.23 -3.54 -11.37
N SER A 824 56.69 -2.56 -12.19
CA SER A 824 55.79 -1.63 -12.83
C SER A 824 54.80 -2.34 -13.76
N PHE A 825 53.56 -1.82 -13.86
CA PHE A 825 52.51 -2.31 -14.77
C PHE A 825 52.99 -2.39 -16.23
N LYS A 826 54.03 -1.62 -16.66
CA LYS A 826 54.65 -1.62 -17.99
C LYS A 826 55.58 -2.80 -18.20
N ALA A 827 55.93 -3.56 -17.16
CA ALA A 827 56.83 -4.71 -17.30
C ALA A 827 56.15 -5.84 -18.07
N LYS A 828 56.91 -6.53 -18.92
CA LYS A 828 56.40 -7.67 -19.72
C LYS A 828 55.99 -8.88 -18.90
N GLY A 829 56.56 -9.05 -17.70
CA GLY A 829 56.30 -10.22 -16.84
C GLY A 829 57.32 -11.36 -17.10
N LYS A 830 57.03 -12.55 -16.55
CA LYS A 830 57.83 -13.76 -16.71
C LYS A 830 56.97 -14.82 -17.42
N ARG A 831 57.54 -15.46 -18.41
CA ARG A 831 56.87 -16.51 -19.21
C ARG A 831 56.53 -17.70 -18.29
N LEU A 832 55.26 -18.16 -18.30
CA LEU A 832 54.76 -19.29 -17.54
C LEU A 832 55.24 -20.61 -18.14
N THR A 833 55.07 -20.79 -19.45
CA THR A 833 55.42 -22.00 -20.17
C THR A 833 55.62 -21.71 -21.68
N THR A 834 56.25 -22.64 -22.36
CA THR A 834 56.41 -22.69 -23.85
C THR A 834 55.47 -23.75 -24.45
N PHE A 835 54.78 -24.52 -23.63
CA PHE A 835 53.86 -25.58 -24.07
C PHE A 835 52.45 -24.99 -24.36
N THR A 836 51.70 -25.72 -25.16
CA THR A 836 50.36 -25.33 -25.52
C THR A 836 49.46 -25.41 -24.28
N VAL A 837 48.79 -24.30 -23.95
CA VAL A 837 47.91 -24.19 -22.78
C VAL A 837 46.46 -24.27 -23.26
N ASP A 838 45.65 -25.07 -22.56
CA ASP A 838 44.19 -25.13 -22.77
C ASP A 838 43.52 -23.98 -22.05
N HIS A 839 43.65 -23.93 -20.70
CA HIS A 839 43.16 -22.83 -19.88
C HIS A 839 44.03 -22.60 -18.64
N ILE A 840 43.85 -21.46 -18.00
CA ILE A 840 44.51 -21.09 -16.76
C ILE A 840 43.41 -20.65 -15.80
N GLU A 841 43.37 -21.28 -14.63
CA GLU A 841 42.39 -20.97 -13.59
C GLU A 841 43.10 -20.60 -12.30
N GLU A 842 42.40 -19.81 -11.48
CA GLU A 842 42.86 -19.43 -10.14
C GLU A 842 42.33 -20.44 -9.10
N LEU A 843 43.26 -20.98 -8.33
CA LEU A 843 42.94 -21.88 -7.23
C LEU A 843 42.90 -21.13 -5.89
N GLU A 844 42.29 -21.73 -4.86
CA GLU A 844 42.28 -21.14 -3.53
C GLU A 844 43.75 -20.93 -3.05
N PRO A 845 44.09 -19.74 -2.53
CA PRO A 845 45.43 -19.41 -2.07
C PRO A 845 45.81 -20.25 -0.85
N THR A 846 47.04 -20.73 -0.83
CA THR A 846 47.60 -21.47 0.32
C THR A 846 48.01 -20.57 1.47
N ARG A 847 48.20 -19.29 1.20
CA ARG A 847 48.60 -18.26 2.19
C ARG A 847 47.50 -17.21 2.29
N LYS A 848 47.11 -16.82 3.50
CA LYS A 848 46.20 -15.67 3.72
C LYS A 848 47.05 -14.47 4.15
N PRO A 849 46.70 -13.24 3.73
CA PRO A 849 47.32 -12.04 4.26
C PRO A 849 47.12 -11.98 5.77
N GLU A 850 48.15 -11.58 6.52
CA GLU A 850 47.98 -11.30 7.96
C GLU A 850 46.92 -10.22 8.10
N PRO A 851 45.95 -10.37 9.03
CA PRO A 851 44.96 -9.34 9.30
C PRO A 851 45.69 -8.07 9.72
N GLN A 852 45.56 -7.00 8.95
CA GLN A 852 45.90 -5.67 9.45
C GLN A 852 44.97 -5.41 10.63
N GLU A 853 45.52 -5.18 11.81
CA GLU A 853 44.78 -4.77 12.99
C GLU A 853 44.02 -3.46 12.64
N GLU A 854 42.71 -3.57 12.36
CA GLU A 854 41.83 -2.42 12.42
C GLU A 854 41.89 -1.89 13.86
N VAL A 855 42.46 -0.70 14.02
CA VAL A 855 42.33 0.07 15.25
C VAL A 855 40.85 0.33 15.47
N VAL A 856 40.21 -0.56 16.22
CA VAL A 856 38.85 -0.34 16.70
C VAL A 856 38.96 0.77 17.75
N GLU A 857 38.66 1.99 17.35
CA GLU A 857 38.31 3.02 18.30
C GLU A 857 37.02 2.54 18.99
N THR A 858 37.16 2.10 20.22
CA THR A 858 36.06 1.77 21.11
C THR A 858 35.28 3.08 21.36
N ASP A 859 34.16 3.22 20.73
CA ASP A 859 33.13 4.18 21.12
C ASP A 859 32.67 3.85 22.55
N VAL A 860 33.08 4.69 23.48
CA VAL A 860 32.50 4.74 24.81
C VAL A 860 31.13 5.34 24.67
N PRO A 861 30.05 4.69 25.09
CA PRO A 861 28.73 5.30 25.05
C PRO A 861 28.64 6.42 26.09
N ASP A 862 28.62 7.63 25.65
CA ASP A 862 28.20 8.78 26.46
C ASP A 862 26.73 8.63 26.84
N THR A 863 26.51 8.26 28.08
CA THR A 863 25.23 8.38 28.73
C THR A 863 25.06 9.83 29.20
N ASP A 864 24.47 10.64 28.36
CA ASP A 864 23.84 11.89 28.78
C ASP A 864 22.32 11.73 28.78
N ASN A 865 21.79 11.53 29.98
CA ASN A 865 20.42 11.78 30.37
C ASN A 865 20.13 13.27 30.23
N ASP A 866 19.43 13.68 29.20
CA ASP A 866 18.66 14.92 29.22
C ASP A 866 17.18 14.60 29.10
N THR A 867 16.56 14.60 30.25
CA THR A 867 15.13 14.68 30.45
C THR A 867 14.68 16.11 30.13
N ASP A 868 14.15 16.33 28.92
CA ASP A 868 13.33 17.51 28.64
C ASP A 868 11.85 17.14 28.82
N GLU A 869 11.31 17.57 29.94
CA GLU A 869 9.88 17.68 30.19
C GLU A 869 9.32 18.80 29.27
N ASP A 870 8.66 18.42 28.18
CA ASP A 870 7.81 19.34 27.43
C ASP A 870 6.38 19.31 27.97
N ASN A 871 6.03 20.39 28.61
CA ASN A 871 4.69 20.78 28.99
C ASN A 871 3.77 20.91 27.75
N GLU A 872 2.88 19.96 27.56
CA GLU A 872 1.72 20.12 26.68
C GLU A 872 0.68 21.04 27.37
N GLN A 873 0.62 22.28 26.93
CA GLN A 873 -0.57 23.11 27.15
C GLN A 873 -1.59 22.85 26.03
N MET A 874 -2.65 22.12 26.42
CA MET A 874 -3.90 22.09 25.67
C MET A 874 -4.48 23.49 25.50
N THR A 875 -4.73 23.91 24.28
CA THR A 875 -5.70 24.94 23.94
C THR A 875 -6.79 24.36 23.08
N LEU A 876 -7.97 24.29 23.66
CA LEU A 876 -9.26 24.21 22.98
C LEU A 876 -9.46 25.44 22.08
N PHE A 877 -9.71 25.22 20.79
CA PHE A 877 -10.82 25.81 20.02
C PHE A 877 -10.97 25.05 18.71
#